data_d8a7ff1ca54ba6e7baf1cbd944f91960
#
_entry.id   d8a7ff1ca54ba6e7baf1cbd944f91960
#
_cell.length_a   1.000
_cell.length_b   1.000
_cell.length_c   1.000
_cell.angle_alpha   90.00
_cell.angle_beta   90.00
_cell.angle_gamma   90.00
#
_symmetry.space_group_name_H-M   'P 1'
#
loop_
_entity.id
_entity.type
_entity.pdbx_description
1 polymer ?
#
loop_
_entity_poly.entity_id
_entity_poly.type
_entity_poly.pdbx_seq_one_letter_code
_entity_poly.pdbx_strand_id
1 'polypeptide(L)'
;MLTRLSPHRLAAAIAVAFIALALAYGFANPPFEATDEIRHFRYARYLALNRALPPVSVETSKELQAHHPPLYYALAALLASPIHSDPGPDHSPAINPFWGFRYFEPSADNKNQYLHAPDGRWPFSSGAALIVFIARWLSTVFGLGVVLMAYRLGRILFPDQPRIALGAMAFVAFNPTLLHSASSLNNDAAATFFGSWAVAESAAIAQGGSTRARAIRLGMALGLGVLSKVSVAVLAVAAAAAYLWIGASRKDRWRWAFGHGALCAMIAIAIAGWWFARNYLQTGDPMGLSEYQSAWAGEADRARLIREALSGLPYAWTTVWARFDYGQIVLPDGAYQTWGVLCVFALIGLARARLRSPAALIAFLAIAVSLAGWAALMITIPATAHARHILFAFPALALFLVVGWRSLLPQRLPALIFVVCSLEFLFSLFSLSYLDSAFAYPHAIAALPADATPISANFEGAAEIVGYRLSTRAAHSGDRVDVTVYWRPLAQTATPLQTFVHFVDSQGIIAAQRDTYPGLGSAVTTTWIANQTFADTYRVFIPDTAYAPETLAVRVGLWNASESRPLIVGDADALTLGRIDLQSRVGGAPNPMAINFENRMALIGYALDRRVIAPGDTLLLTTHWRAAAADSDYWAYAHVVGADGQIWAIADSIITPPITEWPVNANQSEARRIVLAPDTPTGQYTLEFGLTRVSDAGQTRLVVLADDGHEIGDHIALAQIRVER
;
A
#
# COMPACT_ATOMS: atom_id res chain seq x y z
N MET A 1 28.81 12.41 -27.38
CA MET A 1 29.14 10.98 -27.53
C MET A 1 27.92 10.09 -27.82
N LEU A 2 26.81 10.24 -27.11
CA LEU A 2 25.57 9.45 -27.30
C LEU A 2 24.89 9.61 -28.66
N THR A 3 25.07 10.71 -29.36
CA THR A 3 24.49 10.97 -30.71
C THR A 3 25.09 10.10 -31.83
N ARG A 4 26.16 9.36 -31.56
CA ARG A 4 26.83 8.46 -32.52
C ARG A 4 26.43 6.99 -32.38
N LEU A 5 25.67 6.61 -31.34
CA LEU A 5 25.24 5.23 -31.14
C LEU A 5 24.00 4.93 -32.00
N SER A 6 23.95 3.72 -32.57
CA SER A 6 22.76 3.26 -33.31
C SER A 6 21.57 3.08 -32.36
N PRO A 7 20.30 3.29 -32.83
CA PRO A 7 19.12 3.07 -32.02
C PRO A 7 19.06 1.69 -31.33
N HIS A 8 19.58 0.66 -31.99
CA HIS A 8 19.63 -0.71 -31.43
C HIS A 8 20.60 -0.82 -30.24
N ARG A 9 21.76 -0.15 -30.30
CA ARG A 9 22.72 -0.13 -29.18
C ARG A 9 22.17 0.62 -27.97
N LEU A 10 21.45 1.72 -28.21
CA LEU A 10 20.77 2.46 -27.14
C LEU A 10 19.65 1.62 -26.52
N ALA A 11 18.85 0.94 -27.33
CA ALA A 11 17.80 0.04 -26.83
C ALA A 11 18.40 -1.12 -26.00
N ALA A 12 19.51 -1.70 -26.41
CA ALA A 12 20.21 -2.72 -25.64
C ALA A 12 20.76 -2.16 -24.32
N ALA A 13 21.31 -0.94 -24.32
CA ALA A 13 21.78 -0.30 -23.09
C ALA A 13 20.64 -0.03 -22.08
N ILE A 14 19.47 0.44 -22.57
CA ILE A 14 18.26 0.62 -21.74
C ILE A 14 17.80 -0.72 -21.17
N ALA A 15 17.78 -1.79 -21.97
CA ALA A 15 17.40 -3.13 -21.52
C ALA A 15 18.33 -3.67 -20.43
N VAL A 16 19.64 -3.49 -20.59
CA VAL A 16 20.64 -3.89 -19.58
C VAL A 16 20.47 -3.08 -18.29
N ALA A 17 20.27 -1.76 -18.40
CA ALA A 17 20.03 -0.89 -17.23
C ALA A 17 18.74 -1.29 -16.50
N PHE A 18 17.67 -1.62 -17.24
CA PHE A 18 16.43 -2.15 -16.67
C PHE A 18 16.67 -3.42 -15.85
N ILE A 19 17.37 -4.40 -16.42
CA ILE A 19 17.67 -5.67 -15.72
C ILE A 19 18.45 -5.38 -14.44
N ALA A 20 19.50 -4.55 -14.51
CA ALA A 20 20.31 -4.21 -13.34
C ALA A 20 19.48 -3.53 -12.23
N LEU A 21 18.61 -2.58 -12.60
CA LEU A 21 17.71 -1.92 -11.64
C LEU A 21 16.67 -2.90 -11.07
N ALA A 22 16.03 -3.72 -11.90
CA ALA A 22 15.04 -4.69 -11.44
C ALA A 22 15.65 -5.69 -10.44
N LEU A 23 16.88 -6.16 -10.70
CA LEU A 23 17.61 -7.00 -9.75
C LEU A 23 17.89 -6.24 -8.44
N ALA A 24 18.33 -4.98 -8.52
CA ALA A 24 18.59 -4.15 -7.34
C ALA A 24 17.32 -3.94 -6.50
N TYR A 25 16.17 -3.65 -7.13
CA TYR A 25 14.88 -3.57 -6.44
C TYR A 25 14.49 -4.90 -5.79
N GLY A 26 14.75 -6.02 -6.50
CA GLY A 26 14.47 -7.36 -5.96
C GLY A 26 15.31 -7.72 -4.75
N PHE A 27 16.55 -7.21 -4.66
CA PHE A 27 17.40 -7.42 -3.47
C PHE A 27 17.09 -6.42 -2.33
N ALA A 28 16.67 -5.21 -2.65
CA ALA A 28 16.31 -4.20 -1.66
C ALA A 28 15.02 -4.55 -0.89
N ASN A 29 14.07 -5.22 -1.56
CA ASN A 29 12.82 -5.65 -0.93
C ASN A 29 12.97 -7.07 -0.35
N PRO A 30 12.84 -7.27 0.97
CA PRO A 30 12.91 -8.61 1.57
C PRO A 30 11.84 -9.56 0.99
N PRO A 31 12.06 -10.88 1.05
CA PRO A 31 11.06 -11.85 0.64
C PRO A 31 9.74 -11.65 1.38
N PHE A 32 8.63 -11.70 0.65
CA PHE A 32 7.24 -11.60 1.10
C PHE A 32 6.74 -10.21 1.49
N GLU A 33 7.58 -9.16 1.51
CA GLU A 33 7.14 -7.79 1.78
C GLU A 33 6.38 -7.16 0.59
N ALA A 34 6.70 -7.55 -0.64
CA ALA A 34 5.96 -7.07 -1.80
C ALA A 34 4.48 -7.47 -1.72
N THR A 35 3.61 -6.59 -2.22
CA THR A 35 2.15 -6.77 -2.16
C THR A 35 1.73 -8.16 -2.63
N ASP A 36 1.03 -8.90 -1.77
CA ASP A 36 0.50 -10.24 -2.01
C ASP A 36 1.55 -11.33 -2.30
N GLU A 37 2.85 -11.04 -2.21
CA GLU A 37 3.93 -11.95 -2.63
C GLU A 37 3.87 -13.31 -1.92
N ILE A 38 3.52 -13.32 -0.63
CA ILE A 38 3.34 -14.56 0.13
C ILE A 38 2.21 -15.44 -0.44
N ARG A 39 1.09 -14.81 -0.85
CA ARG A 39 -0.05 -15.54 -1.42
C ARG A 39 0.28 -16.09 -2.80
N HIS A 40 0.98 -15.31 -3.60
CA HIS A 40 1.50 -15.74 -4.90
C HIS A 40 2.50 -16.89 -4.76
N PHE A 41 3.39 -16.83 -3.75
CA PHE A 41 4.33 -17.91 -3.41
C PHE A 41 3.56 -19.18 -3.01
N ARG A 42 2.60 -19.07 -2.10
CA ARG A 42 1.77 -20.20 -1.66
C ARG A 42 1.04 -20.86 -2.82
N TYR A 43 0.54 -20.09 -3.79
CA TYR A 43 -0.11 -20.65 -4.98
C TYR A 43 0.90 -21.43 -5.86
N ALA A 44 2.03 -20.82 -6.19
CA ALA A 44 3.06 -21.50 -6.97
C ALA A 44 3.54 -22.80 -6.28
N ARG A 45 3.73 -22.75 -4.96
CA ARG A 45 4.09 -23.91 -4.15
C ARG A 45 2.99 -24.98 -4.13
N TYR A 46 1.72 -24.58 -4.01
CA TYR A 46 0.60 -25.51 -4.08
C TYR A 46 0.64 -26.31 -5.39
N LEU A 47 0.87 -25.63 -6.52
CA LEU A 47 1.00 -26.30 -7.83
C LEU A 47 2.19 -27.24 -7.89
N ALA A 48 3.33 -26.85 -7.35
CA ALA A 48 4.56 -27.67 -7.33
C ALA A 48 4.36 -28.97 -6.52
N LEU A 49 3.70 -28.88 -5.37
CA LEU A 49 3.50 -30.01 -4.46
C LEU A 49 2.34 -30.92 -4.89
N ASN A 50 1.18 -30.34 -5.24
CA ASN A 50 -0.03 -31.10 -5.50
C ASN A 50 -0.22 -31.47 -6.97
N ARG A 51 0.52 -30.83 -7.89
CA ARG A 51 0.38 -31.00 -9.36
C ARG A 51 -1.06 -30.82 -9.83
N ALA A 52 -1.84 -30.01 -9.10
CA ALA A 52 -3.24 -29.74 -9.32
C ALA A 52 -3.54 -28.27 -9.01
N LEU A 53 -4.61 -27.73 -9.63
CA LEU A 53 -5.08 -26.38 -9.32
C LEU A 53 -5.82 -26.35 -7.97
N PRO A 54 -5.59 -25.34 -7.12
CA PRO A 54 -6.36 -25.21 -5.88
C PRO A 54 -7.85 -24.99 -6.20
N PRO A 55 -8.78 -25.49 -5.40
CA PRO A 55 -10.20 -25.16 -5.54
C PRO A 55 -10.42 -23.66 -5.35
N VAL A 56 -11.43 -23.09 -5.99
CA VAL A 56 -11.82 -21.68 -5.80
C VAL A 56 -12.84 -21.61 -4.67
N SER A 57 -12.48 -20.99 -3.56
CA SER A 57 -13.32 -20.75 -2.39
C SER A 57 -12.92 -19.44 -1.73
N VAL A 58 -13.68 -18.93 -0.78
CA VAL A 58 -13.35 -17.74 0.02
C VAL A 58 -12.00 -17.92 0.70
N GLU A 59 -11.77 -19.08 1.34
CA GLU A 59 -10.54 -19.40 2.06
C GLU A 59 -9.32 -19.44 1.12
N THR A 60 -9.38 -20.22 0.05
CA THR A 60 -8.27 -20.33 -0.90
C THR A 60 -8.06 -19.04 -1.69
N SER A 61 -9.07 -18.20 -1.84
CA SER A 61 -8.94 -16.86 -2.43
C SER A 61 -8.19 -15.91 -1.49
N LYS A 62 -8.38 -16.05 -0.16
CA LYS A 62 -7.61 -15.29 0.85
C LYS A 62 -6.17 -15.76 0.95
N GLU A 63 -5.95 -17.07 1.07
CA GLU A 63 -4.65 -17.65 1.41
C GLU A 63 -3.73 -17.85 0.20
N LEU A 64 -4.29 -18.17 -0.96
CA LEU A 64 -3.56 -18.57 -2.16
C LEU A 64 -3.89 -17.71 -3.38
N GLN A 65 -4.84 -16.79 -3.28
CA GLN A 65 -5.41 -16.08 -4.44
C GLN A 65 -5.88 -17.05 -5.55
N ALA A 66 -6.57 -18.14 -5.19
CA ALA A 66 -6.96 -19.21 -6.09
C ALA A 66 -7.93 -18.76 -7.20
N HIS A 67 -8.53 -17.58 -7.10
CA HIS A 67 -9.33 -16.91 -8.13
C HIS A 67 -8.49 -16.39 -9.31
N HIS A 68 -7.17 -16.31 -9.17
CA HIS A 68 -6.29 -15.89 -10.26
C HIS A 68 -6.01 -17.03 -11.24
N PRO A 69 -5.92 -16.75 -12.56
CA PRO A 69 -5.54 -17.74 -13.56
C PRO A 69 -4.09 -18.24 -13.36
N PRO A 70 -3.79 -19.49 -13.73
CA PRO A 70 -2.62 -20.20 -13.23
C PRO A 70 -1.32 -20.02 -14.01
N LEU A 71 -1.29 -19.33 -15.16
CA LEU A 71 -0.14 -19.37 -16.06
C LEU A 71 1.18 -18.95 -15.39
N TYR A 72 1.18 -17.81 -14.70
CA TYR A 72 2.38 -17.32 -14.03
C TYR A 72 2.83 -18.27 -12.92
N TYR A 73 1.91 -18.77 -12.13
CA TYR A 73 2.18 -19.67 -11.00
C TYR A 73 2.69 -21.05 -11.46
N ALA A 74 2.17 -21.54 -12.57
CA ALA A 74 2.65 -22.79 -13.17
C ALA A 74 4.10 -22.66 -13.67
N LEU A 75 4.46 -21.52 -14.28
CA LEU A 75 5.84 -21.24 -14.69
C LEU A 75 6.76 -21.09 -13.48
N ALA A 76 6.33 -20.36 -12.45
CA ALA A 76 7.09 -20.22 -11.21
C ALA A 76 7.27 -21.57 -10.50
N ALA A 77 6.21 -22.39 -10.41
CA ALA A 77 6.27 -23.75 -9.86
C ALA A 77 7.25 -24.65 -10.62
N LEU A 78 7.23 -24.59 -11.95
CA LEU A 78 8.16 -25.36 -12.79
C LEU A 78 9.62 -24.98 -12.53
N LEU A 79 9.93 -23.68 -12.46
CA LEU A 79 11.29 -23.20 -12.20
C LEU A 79 11.74 -23.50 -10.77
N ALA A 80 10.83 -23.49 -9.81
CA ALA A 80 11.09 -23.80 -8.40
C ALA A 80 11.19 -25.30 -8.12
N SER A 81 10.64 -26.17 -8.99
CA SER A 81 10.55 -27.62 -8.76
C SER A 81 11.86 -28.34 -8.42
N PRO A 82 13.06 -27.90 -8.90
CA PRO A 82 14.32 -28.56 -8.53
C PRO A 82 14.81 -28.17 -7.11
N ILE A 83 14.22 -27.15 -6.50
CA ILE A 83 14.69 -26.62 -5.21
C ILE A 83 13.96 -27.34 -4.09
N HIS A 84 14.73 -28.02 -3.24
CA HIS A 84 14.20 -28.65 -2.04
C HIS A 84 13.83 -27.55 -1.05
N SER A 85 12.53 -27.36 -0.81
CA SER A 85 12.05 -26.58 0.32
C SER A 85 11.47 -27.55 1.35
N ASP A 86 11.77 -27.33 2.60
CA ASP A 86 11.28 -28.14 3.72
C ASP A 86 9.74 -28.28 3.62
N PRO A 87 9.17 -29.48 3.81
CA PRO A 87 7.75 -29.75 3.58
C PRO A 87 6.78 -29.11 4.57
N GLY A 88 7.27 -28.34 5.57
CA GLY A 88 6.40 -27.65 6.54
C GLY A 88 5.37 -26.73 5.88
N PRO A 89 4.16 -26.62 6.43
CA PRO A 89 3.06 -25.88 5.81
C PRO A 89 3.34 -24.38 5.66
N ASP A 90 4.19 -23.81 6.51
CA ASP A 90 4.46 -22.38 6.57
C ASP A 90 5.95 -22.06 6.64
N HIS A 91 6.57 -21.88 5.48
CA HIS A 91 7.89 -21.21 5.43
C HIS A 91 7.74 -19.69 5.39
N SER A 92 6.58 -19.16 5.77
CA SER A 92 6.39 -17.73 5.99
C SER A 92 7.22 -17.33 7.20
N PRO A 93 7.96 -16.23 7.12
CA PRO A 93 8.51 -15.60 8.32
C PRO A 93 7.38 -15.32 9.32
N ALA A 94 7.71 -15.25 10.60
CA ALA A 94 6.72 -14.91 11.63
C ALA A 94 6.08 -13.55 11.28
N ILE A 95 4.76 -13.48 11.37
CA ILE A 95 4.02 -12.24 11.12
C ILE A 95 4.39 -11.23 12.21
N ASN A 96 4.64 -9.99 11.83
CA ASN A 96 4.80 -8.89 12.75
C ASN A 96 3.41 -8.40 13.21
N PRO A 97 2.98 -8.64 14.46
CA PRO A 97 1.66 -8.25 14.94
C PRO A 97 1.47 -6.72 15.02
N PHE A 98 2.57 -5.97 15.01
CA PHE A 98 2.55 -4.50 15.03
C PHE A 98 2.48 -3.88 13.65
N TRP A 99 2.53 -4.69 12.58
CA TRP A 99 2.28 -4.21 11.25
C TRP A 99 0.78 -3.95 11.10
N GLY A 100 0.42 -2.71 10.77
CA GLY A 100 -0.96 -2.32 10.48
C GLY A 100 -1.04 -1.64 9.13
N PHE A 101 -1.85 -2.20 8.23
CA PHE A 101 -2.07 -1.61 6.92
C PHE A 101 -3.32 -0.72 6.94
N ARG A 102 -3.11 0.56 6.71
CA ARG A 102 -4.20 1.50 6.44
C ARG A 102 -3.97 2.10 5.05
N TYR A 103 -4.89 1.85 4.15
CA TYR A 103 -4.77 2.21 2.73
C TYR A 103 -4.45 3.68 2.49
N PHE A 104 -4.98 4.56 3.30
CA PHE A 104 -4.95 5.99 3.07
C PHE A 104 -4.09 6.74 4.10
N GLU A 105 -3.58 6.06 5.10
CA GLU A 105 -2.69 6.60 6.13
C GLU A 105 -1.34 5.86 6.10
N PRO A 106 -0.47 6.15 5.12
CA PRO A 106 0.83 5.53 5.11
C PRO A 106 1.66 6.10 6.25
N SER A 107 1.87 5.29 7.25
CA SER A 107 2.87 5.57 8.27
C SER A 107 4.23 5.07 7.76
N ALA A 108 5.28 5.90 7.89
CA ALA A 108 6.65 5.47 7.61
C ALA A 108 7.10 4.31 8.51
N ASP A 109 6.38 4.09 9.62
CA ASP A 109 6.63 3.03 10.59
C ASP A 109 5.82 1.75 10.32
N ASN A 110 4.88 1.82 9.40
CA ASN A 110 4.03 0.68 9.04
C ASN A 110 4.68 -0.16 7.92
N LYS A 111 5.90 -0.59 8.12
CA LYS A 111 6.72 -1.43 7.25
C LYS A 111 7.05 -2.74 7.97
N ASN A 112 7.67 -3.70 7.30
CA ASN A 112 7.93 -5.05 7.79
C ASN A 112 6.66 -5.78 8.24
N GLN A 113 5.97 -6.37 7.29
CA GLN A 113 4.84 -7.26 7.55
C GLN A 113 5.28 -8.52 8.29
N TYR A 114 6.53 -8.89 8.10
CA TYR A 114 7.15 -10.07 8.67
C TYR A 114 8.38 -9.73 9.50
N LEU A 115 8.75 -10.63 10.40
CA LEU A 115 10.01 -10.60 11.12
C LEU A 115 11.09 -11.25 10.25
N HIS A 116 12.09 -10.47 9.86
CA HIS A 116 13.12 -10.94 8.92
C HIS A 116 14.29 -11.59 9.64
N ALA A 117 14.59 -12.82 9.23
CA ALA A 117 15.79 -13.53 9.64
C ALA A 117 16.92 -13.37 8.61
N PRO A 118 18.20 -13.54 9.00
CA PRO A 118 19.33 -13.42 8.09
C PRO A 118 19.33 -14.41 6.92
N ASP A 119 18.69 -15.57 7.08
CA ASP A 119 18.60 -16.64 6.07
C ASP A 119 17.76 -16.24 4.84
N GLY A 120 16.92 -15.22 4.96
CA GLY A 120 16.19 -14.59 3.86
C GLY A 120 17.02 -13.60 3.04
N ARG A 121 18.26 -13.29 3.43
CA ARG A 121 19.15 -12.35 2.73
C ARG A 121 20.22 -13.10 1.92
N TRP A 122 20.79 -12.41 0.94
CA TRP A 122 21.90 -12.97 0.17
C TRP A 122 23.18 -13.10 1.03
N PRO A 123 23.91 -14.26 0.98
CA PRO A 123 23.58 -15.51 0.30
C PRO A 123 22.46 -16.26 1.01
N PHE A 124 21.44 -16.71 0.25
CA PHE A 124 20.26 -17.37 0.81
C PHE A 124 20.61 -18.75 1.37
N SER A 125 20.24 -19.00 2.63
CA SER A 125 20.29 -20.33 3.25
C SER A 125 18.91 -20.98 3.31
N SER A 126 17.83 -20.20 3.12
CA SER A 126 16.46 -20.70 3.03
C SER A 126 16.08 -21.08 1.61
N GLY A 127 15.57 -22.30 1.40
CA GLY A 127 15.02 -22.75 0.12
C GLY A 127 13.82 -21.92 -0.34
N ALA A 128 12.98 -21.46 0.60
CA ALA A 128 11.84 -20.58 0.30
C ALA A 128 12.29 -19.23 -0.25
N ALA A 129 13.30 -18.59 0.35
CA ALA A 129 13.87 -17.35 -0.15
C ALA A 129 14.44 -17.53 -1.57
N LEU A 130 15.17 -18.61 -1.83
CA LEU A 130 15.70 -18.91 -3.17
C LEU A 130 14.58 -19.07 -4.21
N ILE A 131 13.48 -19.75 -3.87
CA ILE A 131 12.30 -19.89 -4.74
C ILE A 131 11.69 -18.53 -5.05
N VAL A 132 11.53 -17.67 -4.06
CA VAL A 132 11.01 -16.29 -4.24
C VAL A 132 11.89 -15.52 -5.23
N PHE A 133 13.22 -15.55 -5.07
CA PHE A 133 14.14 -14.84 -5.96
C PHE A 133 14.11 -15.38 -7.39
N ILE A 134 14.01 -16.69 -7.58
CA ILE A 134 13.87 -17.28 -8.93
C ILE A 134 12.57 -16.82 -9.59
N ALA A 135 11.47 -16.78 -8.84
CA ALA A 135 10.21 -16.28 -9.35
C ALA A 135 10.24 -14.76 -9.63
N ARG A 136 10.98 -13.97 -8.82
CA ARG A 136 11.26 -12.55 -9.11
C ARG A 136 12.06 -12.38 -10.41
N TRP A 137 13.02 -13.27 -10.70
CA TRP A 137 13.73 -13.25 -11.99
C TRP A 137 12.81 -13.57 -13.16
N LEU A 138 11.87 -14.50 -12.99
CA LEU A 138 10.82 -14.73 -14.00
C LEU A 138 10.02 -13.46 -14.26
N SER A 139 9.62 -12.73 -13.20
CA SER A 139 8.94 -11.43 -13.33
C SER A 139 9.81 -10.40 -14.04
N THR A 140 11.14 -10.37 -13.78
CA THR A 140 12.09 -9.48 -14.46
C THR A 140 12.15 -9.79 -15.96
N VAL A 141 12.10 -11.07 -16.37
CA VAL A 141 12.04 -11.45 -17.79
C VAL A 141 10.77 -10.94 -18.46
N PHE A 142 9.61 -11.06 -17.80
CA PHE A 142 8.37 -10.46 -18.30
C PHE A 142 8.44 -8.93 -18.35
N GLY A 143 9.00 -8.27 -17.32
CA GLY A 143 9.22 -6.84 -17.31
C GLY A 143 10.12 -6.36 -18.46
N LEU A 144 11.19 -7.08 -18.77
CA LEU A 144 12.00 -6.81 -19.96
C LEU A 144 11.16 -6.91 -21.24
N GLY A 145 10.26 -7.88 -21.31
CA GLY A 145 9.29 -8.00 -22.41
C GLY A 145 8.42 -6.74 -22.54
N VAL A 146 7.96 -6.16 -21.43
CA VAL A 146 7.19 -4.89 -21.44
C VAL A 146 8.00 -3.74 -22.01
N VAL A 147 9.26 -3.60 -21.57
CA VAL A 147 10.21 -2.58 -22.06
C VAL A 147 10.43 -2.70 -23.57
N LEU A 148 10.57 -3.94 -24.08
CA LEU A 148 10.68 -4.20 -25.52
C LEU A 148 9.39 -3.90 -26.28
N MET A 149 8.21 -4.15 -25.67
CA MET A 149 6.92 -3.82 -26.30
C MET A 149 6.70 -2.30 -26.35
N ALA A 150 7.19 -1.53 -25.40
CA ALA A 150 7.18 -0.07 -25.47
C ALA A 150 7.98 0.46 -26.68
N TYR A 151 9.20 -0.08 -26.89
CA TYR A 151 9.99 0.24 -28.08
C TYR A 151 9.27 -0.14 -29.37
N ARG A 152 8.72 -1.36 -29.42
CA ARG A 152 7.99 -1.87 -30.58
C ARG A 152 6.75 -1.01 -30.91
N LEU A 153 5.95 -0.65 -29.90
CA LEU A 153 4.78 0.21 -30.09
C LEU A 153 5.19 1.57 -30.63
N GLY A 154 6.25 2.17 -30.10
CA GLY A 154 6.81 3.43 -30.60
C GLY A 154 7.25 3.34 -32.07
N ARG A 155 7.85 2.21 -32.48
CA ARG A 155 8.26 1.94 -33.88
C ARG A 155 7.05 1.73 -34.81
N ILE A 156 5.95 1.19 -34.32
CA ILE A 156 4.69 1.04 -35.08
C ILE A 156 4.05 2.40 -35.34
N LEU A 157 3.95 3.26 -34.34
CA LEU A 157 3.32 4.57 -34.47
C LEU A 157 4.21 5.59 -35.20
N PHE A 158 5.53 5.51 -34.99
CA PHE A 158 6.54 6.47 -35.50
C PHE A 158 7.73 5.75 -36.15
N PRO A 159 7.54 5.08 -37.30
CA PRO A 159 8.57 4.25 -37.94
C PRO A 159 9.84 5.05 -38.29
N ASP A 160 9.69 6.33 -38.68
CA ASP A 160 10.81 7.18 -39.10
C ASP A 160 11.46 7.94 -37.92
N GLN A 161 10.95 7.77 -36.71
CA GLN A 161 11.41 8.51 -35.53
C GLN A 161 11.79 7.59 -34.36
N PRO A 162 12.88 6.81 -34.50
CA PRO A 162 13.26 5.80 -33.50
C PRO A 162 13.58 6.40 -32.12
N ARG A 163 13.89 7.70 -32.04
CA ARG A 163 14.14 8.40 -30.76
C ARG A 163 12.89 8.51 -29.90
N ILE A 164 11.69 8.60 -30.50
CA ILE A 164 10.42 8.57 -29.76
C ILE A 164 10.23 7.18 -29.12
N ALA A 165 10.48 6.14 -29.91
CA ALA A 165 10.39 4.77 -29.43
C ALA A 165 11.40 4.49 -28.29
N LEU A 166 12.63 5.01 -28.41
CA LEU A 166 13.65 4.93 -27.35
C LEU A 166 13.25 5.70 -26.10
N GLY A 167 12.64 6.91 -26.26
CA GLY A 167 12.14 7.68 -25.14
C GLY A 167 11.02 6.96 -24.38
N ALA A 168 10.04 6.38 -25.08
CA ALA A 168 8.99 5.59 -24.47
C ALA A 168 9.54 4.32 -23.80
N MET A 169 10.50 3.63 -24.44
CA MET A 169 11.20 2.48 -23.87
C MET A 169 11.92 2.83 -22.57
N ALA A 170 12.68 3.93 -22.55
CA ALA A 170 13.45 4.36 -21.37
C ALA A 170 12.51 4.80 -20.24
N PHE A 171 11.44 5.52 -20.56
CA PHE A 171 10.44 5.97 -19.58
C PHE A 171 9.76 4.77 -18.90
N VAL A 172 9.41 3.74 -19.67
CA VAL A 172 8.87 2.48 -19.13
C VAL A 172 9.93 1.72 -18.33
N ALA A 173 11.16 1.63 -18.83
CA ALA A 173 12.24 0.87 -18.21
C ALA A 173 12.64 1.43 -16.83
N PHE A 174 12.55 2.73 -16.65
CA PHE A 174 13.01 3.41 -15.43
C PHE A 174 11.88 3.81 -14.49
N ASN A 175 10.62 3.47 -14.81
CA ASN A 175 9.51 3.73 -13.89
C ASN A 175 9.62 2.84 -12.64
N PRO A 176 9.67 3.41 -11.42
CA PRO A 176 9.88 2.65 -10.20
C PRO A 176 8.79 1.62 -9.91
N THR A 177 7.52 1.93 -10.23
CA THR A 177 6.41 1.00 -10.02
C THR A 177 6.50 -0.22 -10.94
N LEU A 178 6.92 -0.02 -12.21
CA LEU A 178 7.18 -1.15 -13.11
C LEU A 178 8.39 -1.96 -12.64
N LEU A 179 9.47 -1.28 -12.20
CA LEU A 179 10.67 -1.95 -11.66
C LEU A 179 10.30 -2.81 -10.45
N HIS A 180 9.54 -2.27 -9.50
CA HIS A 180 9.08 -3.00 -8.33
C HIS A 180 8.17 -4.19 -8.69
N SER A 181 7.21 -4.00 -9.61
CA SER A 181 6.35 -5.09 -10.08
C SER A 181 7.14 -6.18 -10.83
N ALA A 182 8.14 -5.79 -11.63
CA ALA A 182 9.02 -6.72 -12.36
C ALA A 182 10.07 -7.39 -11.46
N SER A 183 10.23 -6.95 -10.23
CA SER A 183 11.18 -7.50 -9.25
C SER A 183 10.50 -8.23 -8.10
N SER A 184 9.19 -8.45 -8.15
CA SER A 184 8.40 -9.14 -7.14
C SER A 184 7.77 -10.42 -7.71
N LEU A 185 7.50 -11.41 -6.87
CA LEU A 185 6.76 -12.61 -7.27
C LEU A 185 5.28 -12.27 -7.37
N ASN A 186 4.80 -12.01 -8.59
CA ASN A 186 3.40 -11.67 -8.86
C ASN A 186 3.00 -11.98 -10.30
N ASN A 187 1.72 -12.18 -10.54
CA ASN A 187 1.19 -12.42 -11.88
C ASN A 187 1.02 -11.13 -12.71
N ASP A 188 1.18 -9.94 -12.11
CA ASP A 188 1.09 -8.66 -12.80
C ASP A 188 2.18 -8.49 -13.86
N ALA A 189 3.38 -8.98 -13.61
CA ALA A 189 4.48 -8.91 -14.57
C ALA A 189 4.15 -9.62 -15.90
N ALA A 190 3.61 -10.85 -15.82
CA ALA A 190 3.18 -11.61 -17.00
C ALA A 190 1.96 -10.94 -17.68
N ALA A 191 0.97 -10.54 -16.92
CA ALA A 191 -0.21 -9.83 -17.43
C ALA A 191 0.17 -8.52 -18.15
N THR A 192 1.11 -7.77 -17.58
CA THR A 192 1.64 -6.52 -18.16
C THR A 192 2.35 -6.80 -19.49
N PHE A 193 3.17 -7.83 -19.56
CA PHE A 193 3.86 -8.21 -20.82
C PHE A 193 2.88 -8.61 -21.90
N PHE A 194 2.02 -9.59 -21.63
CA PHE A 194 1.08 -10.09 -22.64
C PHE A 194 0.05 -9.04 -23.04
N GLY A 195 -0.42 -8.20 -22.10
CA GLY A 195 -1.31 -7.10 -22.40
C GLY A 195 -0.63 -6.03 -23.27
N SER A 196 0.61 -5.65 -22.94
CA SER A 196 1.41 -4.73 -23.79
C SER A 196 1.67 -5.30 -25.19
N TRP A 197 1.88 -6.59 -25.29
CA TRP A 197 2.00 -7.28 -26.59
C TRP A 197 0.68 -7.22 -27.36
N ALA A 198 -0.46 -7.45 -26.72
CA ALA A 198 -1.78 -7.33 -27.34
C ALA A 198 -2.06 -5.90 -27.83
N VAL A 199 -1.70 -4.87 -27.07
CA VAL A 199 -1.81 -3.46 -27.50
C VAL A 199 -0.93 -3.21 -28.73
N ALA A 200 0.31 -3.65 -28.74
CA ALA A 200 1.24 -3.48 -29.87
C ALA A 200 0.75 -4.20 -31.13
N GLU A 201 0.23 -5.44 -31.05
CA GLU A 201 -0.31 -6.17 -32.18
C GLU A 201 -1.62 -5.52 -32.70
N SER A 202 -2.51 -5.07 -31.80
CA SER A 202 -3.74 -4.37 -32.21
C SER A 202 -3.42 -3.08 -32.96
N ALA A 203 -2.45 -2.29 -32.48
CA ALA A 203 -1.97 -1.10 -33.15
C ALA A 203 -1.33 -1.44 -34.52
N ALA A 204 -0.52 -2.50 -34.59
CA ALA A 204 0.10 -2.96 -35.84
C ALA A 204 -0.93 -3.43 -36.89
N ILE A 205 -2.01 -4.08 -36.43
CA ILE A 205 -3.12 -4.51 -37.28
C ILE A 205 -3.83 -3.27 -37.85
N ALA A 206 -4.20 -2.31 -37.00
CA ALA A 206 -4.90 -1.10 -37.42
C ALA A 206 -4.07 -0.25 -38.41
N GLN A 207 -2.75 -0.17 -38.23
CA GLN A 207 -1.84 0.62 -39.06
C GLN A 207 -1.50 -0.05 -40.38
N GLY A 208 -1.11 -1.33 -40.35
CA GLY A 208 -0.52 -2.03 -41.48
C GLY A 208 -1.37 -3.17 -42.03
N GLY A 209 -2.60 -3.32 -41.58
CA GLY A 209 -3.52 -4.37 -42.00
C GLY A 209 -3.31 -5.71 -41.24
N SER A 210 -4.30 -6.58 -41.35
CA SER A 210 -4.30 -7.89 -40.71
C SER A 210 -3.62 -8.95 -41.59
N THR A 211 -2.82 -9.80 -40.98
CA THR A 211 -2.30 -11.04 -41.55
C THR A 211 -2.61 -12.20 -40.64
N ARG A 212 -2.60 -13.42 -41.15
CA ARG A 212 -2.80 -14.64 -40.34
C ARG A 212 -1.81 -14.69 -39.15
N ALA A 213 -0.54 -14.35 -39.40
CA ALA A 213 0.48 -14.31 -38.33
C ALA A 213 0.20 -13.26 -37.26
N ARG A 214 -0.29 -12.09 -37.62
CA ARG A 214 -0.72 -11.07 -36.63
C ARG A 214 -1.94 -11.51 -35.82
N ALA A 215 -2.91 -12.16 -36.47
CA ALA A 215 -4.09 -12.71 -35.78
C ALA A 215 -3.69 -13.79 -34.76
N ILE A 216 -2.76 -14.69 -35.13
CA ILE A 216 -2.24 -15.70 -34.22
C ILE A 216 -1.53 -15.04 -33.02
N ARG A 217 -0.60 -14.10 -33.27
CA ARG A 217 0.13 -13.41 -32.21
C ARG A 217 -0.79 -12.63 -31.26
N LEU A 218 -1.81 -11.94 -31.80
CA LEU A 218 -2.78 -11.22 -30.98
C LEU A 218 -3.63 -12.18 -30.15
N GLY A 219 -4.10 -13.29 -30.74
CA GLY A 219 -4.86 -14.32 -30.00
C GLY A 219 -4.02 -14.97 -28.90
N MET A 220 -2.74 -15.25 -29.16
CA MET A 220 -1.80 -15.74 -28.13
C MET A 220 -1.59 -14.69 -27.02
N ALA A 221 -1.35 -13.42 -27.38
CA ALA A 221 -1.13 -12.36 -26.41
C ALA A 221 -2.36 -12.15 -25.51
N LEU A 222 -3.58 -12.13 -26.08
CA LEU A 222 -4.81 -12.03 -25.30
C LEU A 222 -5.05 -13.29 -24.45
N GLY A 223 -4.93 -14.48 -25.02
CA GLY A 223 -5.19 -15.73 -24.29
C GLY A 223 -4.21 -15.94 -23.14
N LEU A 224 -2.90 -15.79 -23.38
CA LEU A 224 -1.88 -15.90 -22.33
C LEU A 224 -1.98 -14.78 -21.30
N GLY A 225 -2.32 -13.58 -21.74
CA GLY A 225 -2.57 -12.44 -20.86
C GLY A 225 -3.74 -12.68 -19.90
N VAL A 226 -4.88 -13.14 -20.42
CA VAL A 226 -6.06 -13.49 -19.62
C VAL A 226 -5.75 -14.68 -18.70
N LEU A 227 -4.98 -15.66 -19.19
CA LEU A 227 -4.57 -16.81 -18.37
C LEU A 227 -3.50 -16.44 -17.31
N SER A 228 -2.90 -15.24 -17.40
CA SER A 228 -2.07 -14.63 -16.33
C SER A 228 -2.91 -13.83 -15.36
N LYS A 229 -3.82 -12.98 -15.87
CA LYS A 229 -4.73 -12.15 -15.06
C LYS A 229 -5.97 -11.76 -15.88
N VAL A 230 -7.15 -12.00 -15.33
CA VAL A 230 -8.43 -11.78 -16.03
C VAL A 230 -8.61 -10.35 -16.51
N SER A 231 -8.02 -9.35 -15.81
CA SER A 231 -8.13 -7.92 -16.17
C SER A 231 -7.61 -7.60 -17.58
N VAL A 232 -6.73 -8.42 -18.16
CA VAL A 232 -6.23 -8.25 -19.55
C VAL A 232 -7.37 -8.41 -20.58
N ALA A 233 -8.47 -9.08 -20.24
CA ALA A 233 -9.62 -9.27 -21.13
C ALA A 233 -10.22 -7.96 -21.65
N VAL A 234 -10.09 -6.84 -20.91
CA VAL A 234 -10.58 -5.52 -21.37
C VAL A 234 -9.93 -5.09 -22.69
N LEU A 235 -8.72 -5.58 -23.00
CA LEU A 235 -8.00 -5.29 -24.23
C LEU A 235 -8.63 -5.96 -25.47
N ALA A 236 -9.54 -6.93 -25.29
CA ALA A 236 -10.32 -7.48 -26.40
C ALA A 236 -11.12 -6.40 -27.13
N VAL A 237 -11.53 -5.33 -26.43
CA VAL A 237 -12.20 -4.17 -27.03
C VAL A 237 -11.29 -3.44 -28.02
N ALA A 238 -10.03 -3.20 -27.66
CA ALA A 238 -9.06 -2.57 -28.56
C ALA A 238 -8.71 -3.48 -29.74
N ALA A 239 -8.62 -4.80 -29.53
CA ALA A 239 -8.41 -5.81 -30.56
C ALA A 239 -9.58 -5.84 -31.55
N ALA A 240 -10.82 -5.88 -31.06
CA ALA A 240 -12.02 -5.83 -31.89
C ALA A 240 -12.08 -4.53 -32.71
N ALA A 241 -11.81 -3.37 -32.06
CA ALA A 241 -11.76 -2.08 -32.74
C ALA A 241 -10.72 -2.04 -33.89
N ALA A 242 -9.57 -2.69 -33.71
CA ALA A 242 -8.56 -2.78 -34.79
C ALA A 242 -9.06 -3.57 -36.00
N TYR A 243 -9.80 -4.67 -35.80
CA TYR A 243 -10.41 -5.43 -36.90
C TYR A 243 -11.58 -4.69 -37.55
N LEU A 244 -12.43 -4.04 -36.74
CA LEU A 244 -13.53 -3.20 -37.25
C LEU A 244 -12.99 -2.04 -38.10
N TRP A 245 -11.90 -1.41 -37.68
CA TRP A 245 -11.23 -0.36 -38.43
C TRP A 245 -10.78 -0.84 -39.82
N ILE A 246 -10.17 -2.01 -39.92
CA ILE A 246 -9.76 -2.58 -41.21
C ILE A 246 -10.96 -2.86 -42.11
N GLY A 247 -12.00 -3.49 -41.55
CA GLY A 247 -13.24 -3.79 -42.28
C GLY A 247 -13.89 -2.53 -42.84
N ALA A 248 -13.96 -1.47 -42.01
CA ALA A 248 -14.55 -0.19 -42.42
C ALA A 248 -13.70 0.60 -43.43
N SER A 249 -12.39 0.40 -43.46
CA SER A 249 -11.46 1.12 -44.35
C SER A 249 -11.64 0.79 -45.85
N ARG A 250 -12.10 -0.44 -46.19
CA ARG A 250 -12.43 -0.88 -47.54
C ARG A 250 -13.44 -2.03 -47.51
N LYS A 251 -14.47 -1.95 -48.36
CA LYS A 251 -15.58 -2.93 -48.41
C LYS A 251 -15.13 -4.37 -48.65
N ASP A 252 -14.07 -4.58 -49.45
CA ASP A 252 -13.49 -5.91 -49.76
C ASP A 252 -12.71 -6.55 -48.56
N ARG A 253 -12.40 -5.78 -47.54
CA ARG A 253 -11.59 -6.27 -46.39
C ARG A 253 -12.42 -6.87 -45.26
N TRP A 254 -13.73 -6.72 -45.22
CA TRP A 254 -14.56 -7.27 -44.15
C TRP A 254 -14.43 -8.78 -43.98
N ARG A 255 -14.34 -9.53 -45.08
CA ARG A 255 -14.14 -10.98 -45.01
C ARG A 255 -12.82 -11.35 -44.32
N TRP A 256 -11.74 -10.63 -44.65
CA TRP A 256 -10.43 -10.81 -44.01
C TRP A 256 -10.41 -10.37 -42.56
N ALA A 257 -10.99 -9.20 -42.25
CA ALA A 257 -11.08 -8.70 -40.89
C ALA A 257 -11.87 -9.67 -39.99
N PHE A 258 -13.02 -10.17 -40.48
CA PHE A 258 -13.82 -11.15 -39.75
C PHE A 258 -13.09 -12.50 -39.61
N GLY A 259 -12.51 -13.05 -40.67
CA GLY A 259 -11.81 -14.34 -40.62
C GLY A 259 -10.57 -14.29 -39.69
N HIS A 260 -9.79 -13.21 -39.73
CA HIS A 260 -8.62 -13.06 -38.84
C HIS A 260 -9.04 -12.71 -37.41
N GLY A 261 -10.12 -11.94 -37.21
CA GLY A 261 -10.70 -11.66 -35.90
C GLY A 261 -11.23 -12.94 -35.24
N ALA A 262 -11.93 -13.78 -36.01
CA ALA A 262 -12.39 -15.10 -35.55
C ALA A 262 -11.22 -16.03 -35.18
N LEU A 263 -10.16 -16.07 -36.01
CA LEU A 263 -8.95 -16.84 -35.70
C LEU A 263 -8.29 -16.35 -34.41
N CYS A 264 -8.17 -15.02 -34.21
CA CYS A 264 -7.66 -14.43 -32.98
C CYS A 264 -8.50 -14.86 -31.77
N ALA A 265 -9.81 -14.74 -31.86
CA ALA A 265 -10.74 -15.10 -30.79
C ALA A 265 -10.67 -16.61 -30.48
N MET A 266 -10.66 -17.49 -31.50
CA MET A 266 -10.53 -18.92 -31.30
C MET A 266 -9.25 -19.31 -30.55
N ILE A 267 -8.11 -18.69 -30.89
CA ILE A 267 -6.84 -18.95 -30.20
C ILE A 267 -6.91 -18.44 -28.74
N ALA A 268 -7.43 -17.24 -28.49
CA ALA A 268 -7.56 -16.71 -27.14
C ALA A 268 -8.48 -17.59 -26.28
N ILE A 269 -9.62 -18.04 -26.83
CA ILE A 269 -10.57 -18.94 -26.16
C ILE A 269 -9.93 -20.34 -25.95
N ALA A 270 -9.21 -20.87 -26.91
CA ALA A 270 -8.53 -22.17 -26.76
C ALA A 270 -7.49 -22.14 -25.61
N ILE A 271 -6.79 -21.00 -25.44
CA ILE A 271 -5.80 -20.83 -24.37
C ILE A 271 -6.44 -20.58 -23.01
N ALA A 272 -7.44 -19.68 -22.91
CA ALA A 272 -7.95 -19.20 -21.63
C ALA A 272 -9.40 -19.65 -21.33
N GLY A 273 -10.18 -20.11 -22.31
CA GLY A 273 -11.60 -20.41 -22.15
C GLY A 273 -11.90 -21.50 -21.13
N TRP A 274 -11.04 -22.52 -21.04
CA TRP A 274 -11.18 -23.60 -20.06
C TRP A 274 -11.15 -23.09 -18.60
N TRP A 275 -10.44 -21.99 -18.33
CA TRP A 275 -10.36 -21.39 -17.01
C TRP A 275 -11.74 -20.86 -16.56
N PHE A 276 -12.45 -20.18 -17.44
CA PHE A 276 -13.78 -19.67 -17.19
C PHE A 276 -14.81 -20.80 -17.04
N ALA A 277 -14.70 -21.86 -17.88
CA ALA A 277 -15.55 -23.04 -17.74
C ALA A 277 -15.33 -23.75 -16.40
N ARG A 278 -14.08 -23.89 -15.95
CA ARG A 278 -13.74 -24.47 -14.65
C ARG A 278 -14.35 -23.63 -13.50
N ASN A 279 -14.18 -22.33 -13.51
CA ASN A 279 -14.69 -21.45 -12.46
C ASN A 279 -16.23 -21.55 -12.40
N TYR A 280 -16.90 -21.47 -13.55
CA TYR A 280 -18.35 -21.62 -13.61
C TYR A 280 -18.82 -22.95 -13.03
N LEU A 281 -18.14 -24.05 -13.32
CA LEU A 281 -18.49 -25.37 -12.78
C LEU A 281 -18.25 -25.48 -11.27
N GLN A 282 -17.31 -24.72 -10.71
CA GLN A 282 -16.98 -24.77 -9.28
C GLN A 282 -17.81 -23.78 -8.44
N THR A 283 -18.05 -22.58 -8.94
CA THR A 283 -18.62 -21.47 -8.16
C THR A 283 -19.90 -20.88 -8.75
N GLY A 284 -20.28 -21.28 -9.98
CA GLY A 284 -21.36 -20.63 -10.72
C GLY A 284 -20.97 -19.27 -11.33
N ASP A 285 -19.76 -18.76 -11.02
CA ASP A 285 -19.23 -17.50 -11.55
C ASP A 285 -18.05 -17.79 -12.48
N PRO A 286 -18.17 -17.54 -13.79
CA PRO A 286 -17.08 -17.80 -14.73
C PRO A 286 -15.82 -16.95 -14.46
N MET A 287 -15.97 -15.80 -13.83
CA MET A 287 -14.83 -14.92 -13.49
C MET A 287 -14.13 -15.35 -12.20
N GLY A 288 -14.80 -16.11 -11.31
CA GLY A 288 -14.30 -16.48 -9.99
C GLY A 288 -14.16 -15.29 -9.04
N LEU A 289 -14.86 -14.18 -9.31
CA LEU A 289 -14.74 -12.94 -8.54
C LEU A 289 -15.71 -12.90 -7.34
N SER A 290 -16.79 -13.69 -7.36
CA SER A 290 -17.74 -13.78 -6.24
C SER A 290 -17.05 -14.19 -4.94
N GLU A 291 -16.21 -15.22 -4.99
CA GLU A 291 -15.42 -15.68 -3.85
C GLU A 291 -14.40 -14.64 -3.37
N TYR A 292 -13.78 -13.94 -4.32
CA TYR A 292 -12.86 -12.85 -4.02
C TYR A 292 -13.57 -11.64 -3.38
N GLN A 293 -14.74 -11.26 -3.91
CA GLN A 293 -15.56 -10.18 -3.34
C GLN A 293 -16.02 -10.52 -1.93
N SER A 294 -16.56 -11.73 -1.72
CA SER A 294 -16.96 -12.21 -0.39
C SER A 294 -15.79 -12.24 0.60
N ALA A 295 -14.57 -12.48 0.09
CA ALA A 295 -13.35 -12.47 0.91
C ALA A 295 -12.94 -11.08 1.39
N TRP A 296 -13.16 -10.02 0.58
CA TRP A 296 -12.52 -8.73 0.79
C TRP A 296 -13.43 -7.49 0.80
N ALA A 297 -14.59 -7.53 0.13
CA ALA A 297 -15.45 -6.34 -0.01
C ALA A 297 -16.48 -6.17 1.11
N GLY A 298 -16.87 -7.25 1.80
CA GLY A 298 -17.97 -7.22 2.75
C GLY A 298 -19.30 -6.76 2.13
N GLU A 299 -20.31 -6.51 2.97
CA GLU A 299 -21.57 -5.88 2.58
C GLU A 299 -21.45 -4.35 2.75
N ALA A 300 -21.03 -3.65 1.72
CA ALA A 300 -20.93 -2.20 1.75
C ALA A 300 -21.94 -1.54 0.80
N ASP A 301 -22.56 -0.43 1.25
CA ASP A 301 -23.41 0.38 0.40
C ASP A 301 -22.64 0.94 -0.80
N ARG A 302 -23.29 0.93 -1.97
CA ARG A 302 -22.67 1.40 -3.23
C ARG A 302 -22.21 2.87 -3.18
N ALA A 303 -22.94 3.72 -2.48
CA ALA A 303 -22.57 5.13 -2.34
C ALA A 303 -21.30 5.29 -1.52
N ARG A 304 -21.13 4.46 -0.47
CA ARG A 304 -19.90 4.36 0.33
C ARG A 304 -18.72 3.91 -0.53
N LEU A 305 -18.86 2.83 -1.29
CA LEU A 305 -17.80 2.32 -2.17
C LEU A 305 -17.34 3.35 -3.20
N ILE A 306 -18.26 4.14 -3.77
CA ILE A 306 -17.93 5.23 -4.69
C ILE A 306 -17.14 6.33 -3.98
N ARG A 307 -17.55 6.74 -2.77
CA ARG A 307 -16.80 7.74 -1.98
C ARG A 307 -15.39 7.25 -1.67
N GLU A 308 -15.24 6.03 -1.20
CA GLU A 308 -13.94 5.41 -0.92
C GLU A 308 -13.06 5.30 -2.17
N ALA A 309 -13.63 4.95 -3.32
CA ALA A 309 -12.91 4.91 -4.59
C ALA A 309 -12.42 6.31 -5.00
N LEU A 310 -13.22 7.36 -4.80
CA LEU A 310 -12.84 8.74 -5.10
C LEU A 310 -11.76 9.26 -4.15
N SER A 311 -11.89 9.00 -2.85
CA SER A 311 -10.85 9.35 -1.85
C SER A 311 -9.54 8.59 -2.07
N GLY A 312 -9.59 7.42 -2.73
CA GLY A 312 -8.42 6.65 -3.14
C GLY A 312 -7.64 7.21 -4.34
N LEU A 313 -8.13 8.23 -5.06
CA LEU A 313 -7.45 8.77 -6.25
C LEU A 313 -6.05 9.37 -5.96
N PRO A 314 -5.82 10.13 -4.88
CA PRO A 314 -4.46 10.59 -4.55
C PRO A 314 -3.49 9.42 -4.30
N TYR A 315 -3.96 8.39 -3.61
CA TYR A 315 -3.20 7.15 -3.43
C TYR A 315 -2.89 6.49 -4.77
N ALA A 316 -3.91 6.31 -5.62
CA ALA A 316 -3.76 5.75 -6.96
C ALA A 316 -2.73 6.52 -7.79
N TRP A 317 -2.71 7.85 -7.72
CA TRP A 317 -1.71 8.71 -8.38
C TRP A 317 -0.29 8.41 -7.90
N THR A 318 -0.07 8.34 -6.58
CA THR A 318 1.27 8.06 -6.04
C THR A 318 1.79 6.68 -6.46
N THR A 319 0.90 5.69 -6.58
CA THR A 319 1.25 4.33 -7.00
C THR A 319 1.64 4.21 -8.48
N VAL A 320 1.36 5.20 -9.33
CA VAL A 320 1.86 5.23 -10.73
C VAL A 320 3.38 5.43 -10.75
N TRP A 321 3.92 6.16 -9.77
CA TRP A 321 5.30 6.64 -9.78
C TRP A 321 6.21 5.81 -8.89
N ALA A 322 5.99 5.86 -7.57
CA ALA A 322 6.82 5.14 -6.60
C ALA A 322 6.10 5.08 -5.25
N ARG A 323 5.28 4.09 -5.05
CA ARG A 323 4.71 3.77 -3.76
C ARG A 323 4.70 2.26 -3.65
N PHE A 324 5.47 1.73 -2.69
CA PHE A 324 5.84 0.33 -2.70
C PHE A 324 5.05 -0.49 -1.69
N ASP A 325 5.02 -1.80 -1.93
CA ASP A 325 4.37 -2.85 -1.16
C ASP A 325 2.87 -2.55 -1.00
N TYR A 326 2.32 -2.57 0.18
CA TYR A 326 0.92 -2.20 0.41
C TYR A 326 0.70 -0.67 0.49
N GLY A 327 1.70 0.13 0.11
CA GLY A 327 1.65 1.59 0.10
C GLY A 327 2.27 2.24 1.33
N GLN A 328 2.91 1.47 2.22
CA GLN A 328 3.57 1.99 3.41
C GLN A 328 4.91 2.66 3.12
N ILE A 329 5.53 2.41 1.98
CA ILE A 329 6.78 3.06 1.58
C ILE A 329 6.46 4.16 0.59
N VAL A 330 6.56 5.41 1.05
CA VAL A 330 6.11 6.62 0.37
C VAL A 330 7.29 7.57 0.22
N LEU A 331 7.40 8.21 -0.93
CA LEU A 331 8.38 9.26 -1.19
C LEU A 331 7.84 10.63 -0.74
N PRO A 332 8.70 11.65 -0.61
CA PRO A 332 8.25 13.01 -0.35
C PRO A 332 7.27 13.53 -1.42
N ASP A 333 6.25 14.27 -1.03
CA ASP A 333 5.17 14.77 -1.90
C ASP A 333 5.67 15.56 -3.10
N GLY A 334 6.77 16.31 -2.94
CA GLY A 334 7.41 17.05 -4.03
C GLY A 334 7.81 16.18 -5.23
N ALA A 335 8.08 14.90 -5.02
CA ALA A 335 8.37 13.96 -6.09
C ALA A 335 7.13 13.70 -6.95
N TYR A 336 5.99 13.42 -6.32
CA TYR A 336 4.71 13.19 -7.02
C TYR A 336 4.17 14.45 -7.70
N GLN A 337 4.33 15.61 -7.06
CA GLN A 337 3.96 16.91 -7.63
C GLN A 337 4.77 17.23 -8.88
N THR A 338 6.08 16.95 -8.86
CA THR A 338 6.96 17.12 -10.02
C THR A 338 6.48 16.31 -11.22
N TRP A 339 6.14 15.02 -11.02
CA TRP A 339 5.57 14.19 -12.08
C TRP A 339 4.19 14.68 -12.53
N GLY A 340 3.37 15.21 -11.62
CA GLY A 340 2.10 15.86 -11.96
C GLY A 340 2.28 17.02 -12.93
N VAL A 341 3.20 17.92 -12.63
CA VAL A 341 3.53 19.06 -13.51
C VAL A 341 4.04 18.59 -14.87
N LEU A 342 4.94 17.63 -14.91
CA LEU A 342 5.45 17.06 -16.17
C LEU A 342 4.34 16.41 -17.00
N CYS A 343 3.40 15.69 -16.36
CA CYS A 343 2.25 15.12 -17.05
C CYS A 343 1.32 16.18 -17.63
N VAL A 344 1.05 17.27 -16.89
CA VAL A 344 0.23 18.40 -17.41
C VAL A 344 0.88 18.97 -18.67
N PHE A 345 2.19 19.23 -18.65
CA PHE A 345 2.90 19.67 -19.85
C PHE A 345 2.79 18.65 -21.00
N ALA A 346 2.94 17.36 -20.71
CA ALA A 346 2.76 16.33 -21.73
C ALA A 346 1.36 16.36 -22.35
N LEU A 347 0.31 16.51 -21.54
CA LEU A 347 -1.08 16.58 -22.01
C LEU A 347 -1.34 17.82 -22.87
N ILE A 348 -0.82 18.99 -22.47
CA ILE A 348 -0.89 20.21 -23.28
C ILE A 348 -0.21 20.00 -24.65
N GLY A 349 0.97 19.39 -24.65
CA GLY A 349 1.67 19.05 -25.88
C GLY A 349 0.93 18.02 -26.73
N LEU A 350 0.35 16.99 -26.10
CA LEU A 350 -0.42 15.95 -26.78
C LEU A 350 -1.66 16.52 -27.48
N ALA A 351 -2.35 17.49 -26.89
CA ALA A 351 -3.48 18.20 -27.49
C ALA A 351 -3.07 18.91 -28.80
N ARG A 352 -1.80 19.31 -28.91
CA ARG A 352 -1.23 19.93 -30.14
C ARG A 352 -0.76 18.90 -31.17
N ALA A 353 -0.52 17.66 -30.75
CA ALA A 353 0.17 16.65 -31.55
C ALA A 353 -0.62 16.11 -32.75
N ARG A 354 -1.92 16.39 -32.89
CA ARG A 354 -2.81 15.96 -33.98
C ARG A 354 -2.61 14.48 -34.38
N LEU A 355 -2.59 13.57 -33.39
CA LEU A 355 -2.43 12.14 -33.63
C LEU A 355 -3.69 11.58 -34.33
N ARG A 356 -3.59 11.27 -35.62
CA ARG A 356 -4.69 10.75 -36.44
C ARG A 356 -4.41 9.33 -36.99
N SER A 357 -3.30 8.72 -36.65
CA SER A 357 -3.01 7.38 -37.16
C SER A 357 -3.96 6.35 -36.51
N PRO A 358 -4.39 5.33 -37.26
CA PRO A 358 -5.22 4.26 -36.71
C PRO A 358 -4.57 3.56 -35.50
N ALA A 359 -3.25 3.35 -35.56
CA ALA A 359 -2.49 2.78 -34.46
C ALA A 359 -2.56 3.64 -33.18
N ALA A 360 -2.48 4.98 -33.32
CA ALA A 360 -2.60 5.87 -32.17
C ALA A 360 -4.00 5.82 -31.55
N LEU A 361 -5.06 5.76 -32.37
CA LEU A 361 -6.43 5.63 -31.89
C LEU A 361 -6.65 4.32 -31.11
N ILE A 362 -6.11 3.20 -31.62
CA ILE A 362 -6.19 1.91 -30.93
C ILE A 362 -5.39 1.93 -29.62
N ALA A 363 -4.20 2.52 -29.61
CA ALA A 363 -3.41 2.65 -28.38
C ALA A 363 -4.12 3.55 -27.34
N PHE A 364 -4.76 4.62 -27.78
CA PHE A 364 -5.57 5.47 -26.92
C PHE A 364 -6.81 4.72 -26.37
N LEU A 365 -7.50 3.97 -27.23
CA LEU A 365 -8.62 3.13 -26.80
C LEU A 365 -8.18 2.08 -25.77
N ALA A 366 -7.01 1.46 -25.95
CA ALA A 366 -6.47 0.53 -24.99
C ALA A 366 -6.24 1.17 -23.61
N ILE A 367 -5.74 2.41 -23.55
CA ILE A 367 -5.63 3.18 -22.31
C ILE A 367 -7.02 3.43 -21.71
N ALA A 368 -7.96 3.92 -22.54
CA ALA A 368 -9.30 4.29 -22.08
C ALA A 368 -10.06 3.09 -21.47
N VAL A 369 -10.05 1.93 -22.16
CA VAL A 369 -10.71 0.72 -21.62
C VAL A 369 -10.01 0.17 -20.38
N SER A 370 -8.69 0.33 -20.28
CA SER A 370 -7.93 -0.08 -19.09
C SER A 370 -8.27 0.79 -17.89
N LEU A 371 -8.33 2.11 -18.07
CA LEU A 371 -8.75 3.04 -17.03
C LEU A 371 -10.21 2.82 -16.60
N ALA A 372 -11.12 2.57 -17.57
CA ALA A 372 -12.51 2.26 -17.27
C ALA A 372 -12.65 0.95 -16.48
N GLY A 373 -11.91 -0.09 -16.86
CA GLY A 373 -11.89 -1.37 -16.14
C GLY A 373 -11.34 -1.23 -14.73
N TRP A 374 -10.28 -0.42 -14.56
CA TRP A 374 -9.71 -0.13 -13.25
C TRP A 374 -10.67 0.69 -12.38
N ALA A 375 -11.30 1.73 -12.93
CA ALA A 375 -12.31 2.50 -12.20
C ALA A 375 -13.48 1.63 -11.74
N ALA A 376 -13.97 0.72 -12.59
CA ALA A 376 -15.00 -0.23 -12.22
C ALA A 376 -14.55 -1.15 -11.07
N LEU A 377 -13.29 -1.61 -11.11
CA LEU A 377 -12.72 -2.44 -10.04
C LEU A 377 -12.59 -1.65 -8.73
N MET A 378 -12.12 -0.40 -8.77
CA MET A 378 -12.02 0.48 -7.59
C MET A 378 -13.38 0.73 -6.93
N ILE A 379 -14.44 0.92 -7.72
CA ILE A 379 -15.81 1.10 -7.20
C ILE A 379 -16.33 -0.19 -6.54
N THR A 380 -15.86 -1.35 -6.98
CA THR A 380 -16.27 -2.64 -6.40
C THR A 380 -15.43 -3.01 -5.17
N ILE A 381 -14.13 -2.74 -5.24
CA ILE A 381 -13.15 -3.05 -4.18
C ILE A 381 -12.18 -1.86 -4.09
N PRO A 382 -12.46 -0.85 -3.23
CA PRO A 382 -11.64 0.38 -3.11
C PRO A 382 -10.15 0.11 -2.86
N ALA A 383 -9.84 -0.98 -2.15
CA ALA A 383 -8.48 -1.46 -1.93
C ALA A 383 -7.67 -1.73 -3.21
N THR A 384 -8.29 -1.74 -4.39
CA THR A 384 -7.62 -1.88 -5.69
C THR A 384 -7.20 -0.55 -6.33
N ALA A 385 -7.24 0.56 -5.60
CA ALA A 385 -6.74 1.86 -6.02
C ALA A 385 -5.22 1.87 -6.21
N HIS A 386 -4.66 0.95 -6.97
CA HIS A 386 -3.24 0.77 -7.21
C HIS A 386 -2.96 0.63 -8.71
N ALA A 387 -2.00 1.42 -9.24
CA ALA A 387 -1.68 1.48 -10.68
C ALA A 387 -1.20 0.15 -11.28
N ARG A 388 -0.80 -0.85 -10.46
CA ARG A 388 -0.44 -2.20 -10.94
C ARG A 388 -1.52 -2.83 -11.82
N HIS A 389 -2.78 -2.43 -11.63
CA HIS A 389 -3.92 -2.95 -12.39
C HIS A 389 -4.02 -2.44 -13.83
N ILE A 390 -3.26 -1.38 -14.20
CA ILE A 390 -3.24 -0.80 -15.55
C ILE A 390 -1.87 -0.81 -16.22
N LEU A 391 -0.86 -1.44 -15.62
CA LEU A 391 0.51 -1.45 -16.14
C LEU A 391 0.60 -2.00 -17.57
N PHE A 392 -0.30 -2.88 -17.99
CA PHE A 392 -0.33 -3.40 -19.37
C PHE A 392 -0.66 -2.33 -20.43
N ALA A 393 -1.26 -1.19 -20.05
CA ALA A 393 -1.46 -0.02 -20.91
C ALA A 393 -0.34 1.01 -20.76
N PHE A 394 0.56 0.84 -19.79
CA PHE A 394 1.62 1.81 -19.48
C PHE A 394 2.58 2.11 -20.66
N PRO A 395 2.98 1.14 -21.52
CA PRO A 395 3.76 1.44 -22.72
C PRO A 395 3.08 2.43 -23.66
N ALA A 396 1.76 2.37 -23.80
CA ALA A 396 1.01 3.32 -24.63
C ALA A 396 0.93 4.69 -23.95
N LEU A 397 0.69 4.73 -22.64
CA LEU A 397 0.68 5.95 -21.84
C LEU A 397 2.04 6.67 -21.93
N ALA A 398 3.13 5.95 -21.68
CA ALA A 398 4.50 6.46 -21.74
C ALA A 398 4.82 7.04 -23.13
N LEU A 399 4.41 6.34 -24.20
CA LEU A 399 4.59 6.82 -25.56
C LEU A 399 3.85 8.15 -25.80
N PHE A 400 2.62 8.28 -25.32
CA PHE A 400 1.87 9.53 -25.47
C PHE A 400 2.42 10.68 -24.62
N LEU A 401 2.95 10.41 -23.44
CA LEU A 401 3.66 11.42 -22.66
C LEU A 401 4.91 11.93 -23.41
N VAL A 402 5.72 11.04 -23.96
CA VAL A 402 6.91 11.39 -24.76
C VAL A 402 6.52 12.21 -26.01
N VAL A 403 5.44 11.83 -26.69
CA VAL A 403 4.90 12.59 -27.85
C VAL A 403 4.41 13.96 -27.41
N GLY A 404 3.76 14.05 -26.26
CA GLY A 404 3.30 15.31 -25.70
C GLY A 404 4.47 16.28 -25.44
N TRP A 405 5.48 15.86 -24.71
CA TRP A 405 6.66 16.70 -24.48
C TRP A 405 7.37 17.10 -25.76
N ARG A 406 7.51 16.17 -26.70
CA ARG A 406 8.06 16.49 -28.02
C ARG A 406 7.29 17.62 -28.72
N SER A 407 5.98 17.62 -28.64
CA SER A 407 5.13 18.55 -29.37
C SER A 407 5.21 19.99 -28.82
N LEU A 408 5.69 20.16 -27.60
CA LEU A 408 5.95 21.48 -27.01
C LEU A 408 7.24 22.11 -27.55
N LEU A 409 8.31 21.31 -27.75
CA LEU A 409 9.63 21.80 -28.19
C LEU A 409 10.24 20.90 -29.28
N PRO A 410 9.63 20.82 -30.46
CA PRO A 410 9.99 19.84 -31.49
C PRO A 410 11.45 19.96 -31.98
N GLN A 411 12.01 21.17 -32.06
CA GLN A 411 13.39 21.41 -32.51
C GLN A 411 14.46 20.93 -31.49
N ARG A 412 14.09 20.80 -30.23
CA ARG A 412 14.98 20.36 -29.12
C ARG A 412 14.68 18.92 -28.67
N LEU A 413 13.96 18.15 -29.47
CA LEU A 413 13.52 16.79 -29.14
C LEU A 413 14.60 15.89 -28.52
N PRO A 414 15.83 15.76 -29.11
CA PRO A 414 16.79 14.83 -28.54
C PRO A 414 17.23 15.21 -27.11
N ALA A 415 17.40 16.51 -26.86
CA ALA A 415 17.79 17.01 -25.54
C ALA A 415 16.67 16.81 -24.51
N LEU A 416 15.42 17.12 -24.88
CA LEU A 416 14.27 16.99 -23.98
C LEU A 416 14.00 15.53 -23.59
N ILE A 417 13.98 14.61 -24.57
CA ILE A 417 13.82 13.17 -24.27
C ILE A 417 14.95 12.67 -23.38
N PHE A 418 16.20 13.07 -23.67
CA PHE A 418 17.32 12.69 -22.86
C PHE A 418 17.18 13.20 -21.41
N VAL A 419 16.80 14.45 -21.20
CA VAL A 419 16.58 15.02 -19.86
C VAL A 419 15.49 14.26 -19.11
N VAL A 420 14.32 14.04 -19.72
CA VAL A 420 13.21 13.34 -19.06
C VAL A 420 13.59 11.90 -18.73
N CYS A 421 14.24 11.18 -19.65
CA CYS A 421 14.69 9.80 -19.38
C CYS A 421 15.79 9.76 -18.30
N SER A 422 16.65 10.77 -18.23
CA SER A 422 17.65 10.88 -17.18
C SER A 422 17.01 11.19 -15.82
N LEU A 423 16.00 12.07 -15.80
CA LEU A 423 15.23 12.34 -14.58
C LEU A 423 14.52 11.08 -14.08
N GLU A 424 13.90 10.29 -14.98
CA GLU A 424 13.24 9.04 -14.62
C GLU A 424 14.24 8.01 -14.08
N PHE A 425 15.42 7.92 -14.72
CA PHE A 425 16.49 7.05 -14.22
C PHE A 425 16.98 7.46 -12.83
N LEU A 426 17.25 8.77 -12.62
CA LEU A 426 17.63 9.28 -11.31
C LEU A 426 16.51 9.10 -10.27
N PHE A 427 15.27 9.27 -10.68
CA PHE A 427 14.10 9.03 -9.85
C PHE A 427 13.99 7.55 -9.45
N SER A 428 14.31 6.63 -10.35
CA SER A 428 14.35 5.19 -10.01
C SER A 428 15.43 4.87 -8.98
N LEU A 429 16.62 5.49 -9.06
CA LEU A 429 17.68 5.33 -8.07
C LEU A 429 17.31 5.95 -6.72
N PHE A 430 16.69 7.13 -6.73
CA PHE A 430 16.17 7.78 -5.54
C PHE A 430 15.10 6.92 -4.85
N SER A 431 14.17 6.39 -5.63
CA SER A 431 13.10 5.50 -5.13
C SER A 431 13.67 4.20 -4.57
N LEU A 432 14.69 3.63 -5.22
CA LEU A 432 15.40 2.45 -4.72
C LEU A 432 16.05 2.71 -3.36
N SER A 433 16.65 3.90 -3.16
CA SER A 433 17.24 4.23 -1.87
C SER A 433 16.21 4.31 -0.74
N TYR A 434 14.98 4.74 -1.02
CA TYR A 434 13.87 4.71 -0.07
C TYR A 434 13.44 3.28 0.25
N LEU A 435 13.31 2.43 -0.77
CA LEU A 435 12.94 1.03 -0.58
C LEU A 435 14.00 0.28 0.24
N ASP A 436 15.28 0.44 -0.10
CA ASP A 436 16.40 -0.19 0.62
C ASP A 436 16.48 0.29 2.08
N SER A 437 16.38 1.59 2.31
CA SER A 437 16.42 2.15 3.67
C SER A 437 15.21 1.76 4.52
N ALA A 438 14.05 1.50 3.91
CA ALA A 438 12.85 1.08 4.64
C ALA A 438 13.04 -0.28 5.33
N PHE A 439 13.82 -1.17 4.73
CA PHE A 439 14.08 -2.52 5.24
C PHE A 439 15.52 -2.71 5.74
N ALA A 440 16.29 -1.63 5.80
CA ALA A 440 17.67 -1.72 6.27
C ALA A 440 17.73 -2.19 7.73
N TYR A 441 18.70 -3.05 8.00
CA TYR A 441 19.07 -3.37 9.39
C TYR A 441 19.67 -2.10 10.03
N PRO A 442 19.37 -1.79 11.29
CA PRO A 442 19.97 -0.66 11.99
C PRO A 442 21.48 -0.71 11.93
N HIS A 443 22.09 0.41 11.50
CA HIS A 443 23.54 0.47 11.33
C HIS A 443 24.27 0.44 12.67
N ALA A 444 25.33 -0.37 12.74
CA ALA A 444 26.24 -0.36 13.88
C ALA A 444 26.94 1.01 13.99
N ILE A 445 27.07 1.50 15.23
CA ILE A 445 27.78 2.74 15.54
C ILE A 445 28.99 2.44 16.41
N ALA A 446 30.11 3.14 16.12
CA ALA A 446 31.35 2.97 16.89
C ALA A 446 31.34 3.78 18.19
N ALA A 447 30.61 4.89 18.24
CA ALA A 447 30.47 5.78 19.39
C ALA A 447 29.11 6.45 19.42
N LEU A 448 28.65 6.86 20.57
CA LEU A 448 27.41 7.63 20.70
C LEU A 448 27.57 8.99 20.01
N PRO A 449 26.56 9.46 19.25
CA PRO A 449 26.53 10.81 18.73
C PRO A 449 26.62 11.87 19.84
N ALA A 450 27.17 13.05 19.52
CA ALA A 450 27.34 14.11 20.51
C ALA A 450 26.03 14.69 21.06
N ASP A 451 24.91 14.54 20.31
CA ASP A 451 23.58 14.96 20.70
C ASP A 451 22.78 13.86 21.44
N ALA A 452 23.39 12.70 21.66
CA ALA A 452 22.79 11.64 22.46
C ALA A 452 23.03 11.90 23.95
N THR A 453 22.02 11.61 24.77
CA THR A 453 22.15 11.58 26.22
C THR A 453 22.66 10.22 26.63
N PRO A 454 23.88 10.09 27.22
CA PRO A 454 24.41 8.81 27.65
C PRO A 454 23.65 8.28 28.88
N ILE A 455 23.41 7.00 28.92
CA ILE A 455 22.82 6.27 30.06
C ILE A 455 23.34 4.84 30.01
N SER A 456 23.29 4.09 31.14
CA SER A 456 23.62 2.68 31.16
C SER A 456 22.51 1.94 31.92
N ALA A 457 21.81 1.07 31.20
CA ALA A 457 20.70 0.31 31.78
C ALA A 457 20.62 -1.07 31.14
N ASN A 458 20.82 -2.11 31.96
CA ASN A 458 20.89 -3.51 31.55
C ASN A 458 19.52 -4.19 31.78
N PHE A 459 19.01 -4.83 30.73
CA PHE A 459 17.75 -5.59 30.70
C PHE A 459 18.07 -7.09 30.83
N GLU A 460 18.18 -7.59 32.06
CA GLU A 460 18.40 -9.01 32.41
C GLU A 460 19.55 -9.69 31.62
N GLY A 461 20.58 -8.95 31.20
CA GLY A 461 21.71 -9.52 30.45
C GLY A 461 21.40 -9.76 28.95
N ALA A 462 20.20 -9.47 28.46
CA ALA A 462 19.87 -9.58 27.06
C ALA A 462 20.42 -8.39 26.25
N ALA A 463 20.22 -7.18 26.78
CA ALA A 463 20.65 -5.94 26.14
C ALA A 463 20.88 -4.83 27.14
N GLU A 464 21.65 -3.82 26.73
CA GLU A 464 21.85 -2.59 27.46
C GLU A 464 21.45 -1.39 26.57
N ILE A 465 20.77 -0.40 27.18
CA ILE A 465 20.65 0.92 26.59
C ILE A 465 21.86 1.73 27.02
N VAL A 466 22.68 2.19 26.05
CA VAL A 466 23.89 2.98 26.30
C VAL A 466 23.68 4.48 26.11
N GLY A 467 22.56 4.88 25.54
CA GLY A 467 22.15 6.26 25.34
C GLY A 467 20.81 6.40 24.66
N TYR A 468 20.30 7.62 24.60
CA TYR A 468 19.06 7.93 23.90
C TYR A 468 19.07 9.36 23.33
N ARG A 469 18.14 9.64 22.42
CA ARG A 469 17.86 10.98 21.89
C ARG A 469 16.35 11.16 21.71
N LEU A 470 15.84 12.33 22.07
CA LEU A 470 14.46 12.75 21.78
C LEU A 470 14.51 13.83 20.69
N SER A 471 13.66 13.73 19.67
CA SER A 471 13.58 14.76 18.61
C SER A 471 13.10 16.11 19.13
N THR A 472 12.28 16.10 20.19
CA THR A 472 11.78 17.29 20.87
C THR A 472 11.50 16.98 22.35
N ARG A 473 11.42 18.04 23.17
CA ARG A 473 10.96 17.96 24.56
C ARG A 473 9.63 18.70 24.78
N ALA A 474 9.01 19.25 23.72
CA ALA A 474 7.70 19.86 23.74
C ALA A 474 6.94 19.44 22.49
N ALA A 475 5.66 19.08 22.67
CA ALA A 475 4.79 18.59 21.61
C ALA A 475 3.33 18.99 21.88
N HIS A 476 2.47 18.91 20.86
CA HIS A 476 1.03 19.05 20.96
C HIS A 476 0.33 17.73 20.66
N SER A 477 -0.94 17.61 20.99
CA SER A 477 -1.78 16.50 20.50
C SER A 477 -1.72 16.44 18.97
N GLY A 478 -1.59 15.24 18.40
CA GLY A 478 -1.40 15.01 16.96
C GLY A 478 0.04 15.11 16.45
N ASP A 479 0.99 15.53 17.29
CA ASP A 479 2.39 15.58 16.91
C ASP A 479 3.04 14.17 16.92
N ARG A 480 4.19 14.09 16.27
CA ARG A 480 5.07 12.91 16.23
C ARG A 480 6.35 13.21 16.97
N VAL A 481 6.75 12.30 17.82
CA VAL A 481 8.03 12.39 18.54
C VAL A 481 8.88 11.16 18.23
N ASP A 482 10.09 11.39 17.68
CA ASP A 482 11.05 10.33 17.45
C ASP A 482 11.90 10.11 18.71
N VAL A 483 11.89 8.88 19.22
CA VAL A 483 12.70 8.40 20.34
C VAL A 483 13.77 7.48 19.75
N THR A 484 15.01 7.93 19.69
CA THR A 484 16.13 7.10 19.27
C THR A 484 16.77 6.46 20.51
N VAL A 485 16.85 5.14 20.52
CA VAL A 485 17.48 4.34 21.59
C VAL A 485 18.74 3.72 21.01
N TYR A 486 19.84 3.80 21.75
CA TYR A 486 21.10 3.18 21.39
C TYR A 486 21.23 1.88 22.15
N TRP A 487 20.93 0.76 21.45
CA TRP A 487 20.98 -0.58 21.98
C TRP A 487 22.37 -1.18 21.85
N ARG A 488 22.86 -1.80 22.90
CA ARG A 488 24.02 -2.70 22.90
C ARG A 488 23.54 -4.11 23.30
N PRO A 489 23.36 -5.02 22.35
CA PRO A 489 23.07 -6.42 22.66
C PRO A 489 24.16 -7.03 23.51
N LEU A 490 23.80 -7.77 24.53
CA LEU A 490 24.75 -8.52 25.38
C LEU A 490 24.76 -10.00 25.03
N ALA A 491 23.60 -10.53 24.58
CA ALA A 491 23.44 -11.90 24.13
C ALA A 491 22.37 -11.99 23.03
N GLN A 492 22.39 -13.06 22.26
CA GLN A 492 21.23 -13.45 21.43
C GLN A 492 20.16 -14.05 22.34
N THR A 493 18.91 -13.69 22.08
CA THR A 493 17.77 -14.24 22.82
C THR A 493 17.21 -15.47 22.13
N ALA A 494 16.66 -16.42 22.90
CA ALA A 494 16.04 -17.64 22.36
C ALA A 494 14.73 -17.32 21.63
N THR A 495 14.01 -16.28 22.07
CA THR A 495 12.74 -15.79 21.47
C THR A 495 12.84 -14.32 21.13
N PRO A 496 12.14 -13.84 20.08
CA PRO A 496 12.13 -12.43 19.74
C PRO A 496 11.50 -11.60 20.86
N LEU A 497 12.24 -10.60 21.37
CA LEU A 497 11.72 -9.63 22.33
C LEU A 497 11.12 -8.43 21.59
N GLN A 498 10.01 -7.93 22.12
CA GLN A 498 9.36 -6.72 21.65
C GLN A 498 9.94 -5.51 22.40
N THR A 499 10.03 -4.37 21.72
CA THR A 499 10.34 -3.09 22.36
C THR A 499 9.06 -2.29 22.51
N PHE A 500 8.86 -1.69 23.67
CA PHE A 500 7.80 -0.71 23.89
C PHE A 500 8.39 0.64 24.26
N VAL A 501 7.75 1.70 23.72
CA VAL A 501 8.04 3.11 24.03
C VAL A 501 6.72 3.77 24.41
N HIS A 502 6.55 4.08 25.70
CA HIS A 502 5.33 4.63 26.25
C HIS A 502 5.56 6.05 26.76
N PHE A 503 4.63 6.95 26.44
CA PHE A 503 4.54 8.29 27.02
C PHE A 503 3.50 8.27 28.10
N VAL A 504 3.95 8.34 29.36
CA VAL A 504 3.12 8.15 30.53
C VAL A 504 2.98 9.49 31.27
N ASP A 505 1.75 9.89 31.55
CA ASP A 505 1.46 11.16 32.25
C ASP A 505 1.67 11.08 33.77
N SER A 506 1.36 12.20 34.45
CA SER A 506 1.50 12.34 35.90
C SER A 506 0.60 11.40 36.72
N GLN A 507 -0.48 10.91 36.09
CA GLN A 507 -1.44 9.96 36.70
C GLN A 507 -1.14 8.49 36.36
N GLY A 508 -0.02 8.22 35.68
CA GLY A 508 0.34 6.89 35.25
C GLY A 508 -0.47 6.33 34.08
N ILE A 509 -1.15 7.22 33.33
CA ILE A 509 -1.91 6.87 32.13
C ILE A 509 -0.97 6.92 30.91
N ILE A 510 -0.99 5.89 30.07
CA ILE A 510 -0.27 5.88 28.80
C ILE A 510 -1.05 6.76 27.81
N ALA A 511 -0.53 7.97 27.56
CA ALA A 511 -1.13 8.94 26.64
C ALA A 511 -0.81 8.65 25.19
N ALA A 512 0.36 8.06 24.89
CA ALA A 512 0.80 7.62 23.59
C ALA A 512 1.77 6.45 23.73
N GLN A 513 1.81 5.57 22.73
CA GLN A 513 2.71 4.42 22.77
C GLN A 513 3.17 3.97 21.39
N ARG A 514 4.29 3.28 21.36
CA ARG A 514 4.79 2.53 20.21
C ARG A 514 5.33 1.19 20.70
N ASP A 515 4.58 0.13 20.40
CA ASP A 515 5.02 -1.23 20.62
C ASP A 515 5.44 -1.83 19.28
N THR A 516 6.58 -2.49 19.23
CA THR A 516 7.13 -3.06 18.01
C THR A 516 8.25 -4.04 18.32
N TYR A 517 8.85 -4.63 17.28
CA TYR A 517 10.14 -5.30 17.39
C TYR A 517 11.28 -4.33 17.04
N PRO A 518 12.51 -4.53 17.56
CA PRO A 518 13.67 -3.73 17.19
C PRO A 518 13.84 -3.63 15.66
N GLY A 519 14.24 -2.43 15.18
CA GLY A 519 14.32 -2.13 13.77
C GLY A 519 12.96 -2.22 13.05
N LEU A 520 11.85 -2.08 13.79
CA LEU A 520 10.48 -2.26 13.28
C LEU A 520 10.27 -3.66 12.65
N GLY A 521 10.95 -4.68 13.18
CA GLY A 521 10.90 -6.07 12.70
C GLY A 521 12.09 -6.52 11.83
N SER A 522 12.99 -5.61 11.43
CA SER A 522 14.19 -5.97 10.66
C SER A 522 15.39 -6.43 11.53
N ALA A 523 15.36 -6.14 12.83
CA ALA A 523 16.46 -6.40 13.76
C ALA A 523 15.99 -7.15 14.99
N VAL A 524 15.30 -8.27 14.80
CA VAL A 524 14.79 -9.10 15.90
C VAL A 524 15.94 -9.58 16.82
N THR A 525 15.69 -9.63 18.12
CA THR A 525 16.71 -9.90 19.15
C THR A 525 17.41 -11.26 18.99
N THR A 526 16.76 -12.22 18.35
CA THR A 526 17.34 -13.53 18.03
C THR A 526 18.45 -13.44 16.97
N THR A 527 18.61 -12.31 16.28
CA THR A 527 19.63 -12.10 15.24
C THR A 527 20.69 -11.07 15.65
N TRP A 528 20.62 -10.57 16.88
CA TRP A 528 21.53 -9.56 17.39
C TRP A 528 22.97 -10.07 17.50
N ILE A 529 23.91 -9.18 17.20
CA ILE A 529 25.34 -9.45 17.35
C ILE A 529 25.80 -8.85 18.68
N ALA A 530 26.25 -9.69 19.60
CA ALA A 530 26.69 -9.25 20.91
C ALA A 530 27.76 -8.16 20.85
N ASN A 531 27.65 -7.15 21.70
CA ASN A 531 28.53 -5.98 21.82
C ASN A 531 28.56 -5.04 20.61
N GLN A 532 27.65 -5.21 19.63
CA GLN A 532 27.53 -4.30 18.50
C GLN A 532 26.45 -3.26 18.79
N THR A 533 26.84 -2.04 19.16
CA THR A 533 25.88 -0.96 19.41
C THR A 533 25.26 -0.47 18.12
N PHE A 534 23.94 -0.25 18.11
CA PHE A 534 23.21 0.32 16.99
C PHE A 534 22.14 1.32 17.48
N ALA A 535 21.74 2.23 16.57
CA ALA A 535 20.68 3.18 16.81
C ALA A 535 19.35 2.62 16.29
N ASP A 536 18.30 2.64 17.11
CA ASP A 536 16.95 2.29 16.73
C ASP A 536 16.00 3.44 17.05
N THR A 537 15.19 3.87 16.07
CA THR A 537 14.32 5.04 16.23
C THR A 537 12.87 4.63 16.19
N TYR A 538 12.17 4.94 17.25
CA TYR A 538 10.74 4.69 17.44
C TYR A 538 9.97 5.98 17.31
N ARG A 539 9.10 6.09 16.30
CA ARG A 539 8.22 7.22 16.10
C ARG A 539 6.93 7.00 16.88
N VAL A 540 6.70 7.80 17.89
CA VAL A 540 5.48 7.78 18.70
C VAL A 540 4.52 8.86 18.22
N PHE A 541 3.30 8.45 17.87
CA PHE A 541 2.22 9.36 17.49
C PHE A 541 1.42 9.71 18.74
N ILE A 542 1.35 11.00 19.06
CA ILE A 542 0.50 11.49 20.12
C ILE A 542 -0.92 11.64 19.53
N PRO A 543 -1.94 10.97 20.07
CA PRO A 543 -3.30 11.08 19.53
C PRO A 543 -3.80 12.53 19.49
N ASP A 544 -4.58 12.88 18.50
CA ASP A 544 -5.26 14.20 18.40
C ASP A 544 -6.11 14.51 19.64
N THR A 545 -6.59 13.45 20.30
CA THR A 545 -7.43 13.47 21.48
C THR A 545 -6.66 13.42 22.78
N ALA A 546 -5.31 13.41 22.76
CA ALA A 546 -4.49 13.33 23.97
C ALA A 546 -4.79 14.50 24.91
N TYR A 547 -4.95 14.19 26.21
CA TYR A 547 -5.30 15.17 27.23
C TYR A 547 -4.11 16.09 27.52
N ALA A 548 -4.31 17.41 27.37
CA ALA A 548 -3.28 18.42 27.51
C ALA A 548 -3.79 19.68 28.26
N PRO A 549 -2.94 20.42 29.02
CA PRO A 549 -1.48 20.21 29.14
C PRO A 549 -1.10 19.09 30.11
N GLU A 550 -0.01 18.38 29.81
CA GLU A 550 0.55 17.30 30.66
C GLU A 550 2.07 17.21 30.50
N THR A 551 2.75 16.61 31.51
CA THR A 551 4.16 16.23 31.39
C THR A 551 4.26 14.73 31.26
N LEU A 552 4.74 14.25 30.12
CA LEU A 552 4.81 12.84 29.76
C LEU A 552 6.20 12.27 30.04
N ALA A 553 6.30 11.26 30.89
CA ALA A 553 7.52 10.48 31.08
C ALA A 553 7.72 9.52 29.88
N VAL A 554 8.88 9.55 29.23
CA VAL A 554 9.25 8.63 28.14
C VAL A 554 9.79 7.36 28.77
N ARG A 555 9.04 6.25 28.72
CA ARG A 555 9.41 4.95 29.26
C ARG A 555 9.73 3.98 28.11
N VAL A 556 10.82 3.23 28.24
CA VAL A 556 11.26 2.22 27.27
C VAL A 556 11.53 0.91 27.97
N GLY A 557 11.13 -0.19 27.37
CA GLY A 557 11.40 -1.53 27.88
C GLY A 557 11.42 -2.61 26.81
N LEU A 558 11.76 -3.81 27.23
CA LEU A 558 11.69 -5.04 26.44
C LEU A 558 10.61 -5.95 27.02
N TRP A 559 9.79 -6.51 26.15
CA TRP A 559 8.70 -7.42 26.52
C TRP A 559 8.94 -8.81 25.94
N ASN A 560 8.89 -9.81 26.79
CA ASN A 560 8.93 -11.21 26.38
C ASN A 560 7.50 -11.74 26.23
N ALA A 561 7.02 -11.80 24.98
CA ALA A 561 5.67 -12.26 24.69
C ALA A 561 5.44 -13.75 25.04
N SER A 562 6.49 -14.58 24.99
CA SER A 562 6.37 -16.01 25.33
C SER A 562 6.21 -16.24 26.85
N GLU A 563 6.73 -15.34 27.67
CA GLU A 563 6.62 -15.37 29.13
C GLU A 563 5.55 -14.40 29.65
N SER A 564 4.96 -13.58 28.78
CA SER A 564 3.98 -12.56 29.14
C SER A 564 4.46 -11.58 30.22
N ARG A 565 5.74 -11.19 30.15
CA ARG A 565 6.34 -10.25 31.12
C ARG A 565 7.35 -9.29 30.49
N PRO A 566 7.55 -8.10 31.07
CA PRO A 566 8.68 -7.24 30.74
C PRO A 566 10.00 -7.85 31.24
N LEU A 567 11.12 -7.48 30.59
CA LEU A 567 12.44 -7.66 31.16
C LEU A 567 12.70 -6.56 32.20
N ILE A 568 13.26 -6.95 33.33
CA ILE A 568 13.53 -6.02 34.43
C ILE A 568 14.80 -5.22 34.16
N VAL A 569 14.75 -3.93 34.45
CA VAL A 569 15.91 -3.02 34.43
C VAL A 569 16.06 -2.38 35.79
N GLY A 570 17.13 -2.73 36.52
CA GLY A 570 17.19 -2.45 37.96
C GLY A 570 16.06 -3.14 38.72
N ASP A 571 15.20 -2.37 39.38
CA ASP A 571 14.01 -2.86 40.09
C ASP A 571 12.70 -2.52 39.33
N ALA A 572 12.78 -2.06 38.09
CA ALA A 572 11.63 -1.57 37.32
C ALA A 572 11.38 -2.41 36.07
N ASP A 573 10.14 -2.38 35.60
CA ASP A 573 9.67 -2.99 34.35
C ASP A 573 9.99 -2.17 33.07
N ALA A 574 10.48 -0.93 33.25
CA ALA A 574 10.85 -0.03 32.15
C ALA A 574 11.83 1.04 32.63
N LEU A 575 12.66 1.52 31.72
CA LEU A 575 13.58 2.64 31.93
C LEU A 575 12.90 3.96 31.54
N THR A 576 12.95 4.97 32.43
CA THR A 576 12.55 6.32 32.09
C THR A 576 13.74 7.09 31.48
N LEU A 577 13.61 7.47 30.20
CA LEU A 577 14.64 8.19 29.45
C LEU A 577 14.62 9.69 29.73
N GLY A 578 13.42 10.29 29.78
CA GLY A 578 13.25 11.73 29.93
C GLY A 578 11.78 12.12 29.98
N ARG A 579 11.49 13.41 29.76
CA ARG A 579 10.14 13.94 29.78
C ARG A 579 9.88 14.79 28.54
N ILE A 580 8.58 14.85 28.15
CA ILE A 580 8.04 15.68 27.07
C ILE A 580 6.91 16.52 27.67
N ASP A 581 6.93 17.82 27.45
CA ASP A 581 5.85 18.73 27.83
C ASP A 581 4.81 18.74 26.72
N LEU A 582 3.67 18.07 26.97
CA LEU A 582 2.51 18.08 26.08
C LEU A 582 1.73 19.37 26.30
N GLN A 583 1.75 20.23 25.30
CA GLN A 583 1.09 21.52 25.31
C GLN A 583 -0.31 21.43 24.70
N SER A 584 -1.27 22.22 25.21
CA SER A 584 -2.57 22.32 24.59
C SER A 584 -2.48 22.96 23.21
N ARG A 585 -3.26 22.48 22.25
CA ARG A 585 -3.45 23.16 20.96
C ARG A 585 -4.15 24.52 21.19
N VAL A 586 -3.96 25.44 20.27
CA VAL A 586 -4.69 26.71 20.27
C VAL A 586 -6.17 26.45 19.91
N GLY A 587 -7.08 26.84 20.79
CA GLY A 587 -8.51 26.67 20.59
C GLY A 587 -9.34 27.28 21.72
N GLY A 588 -10.62 27.43 21.48
CA GLY A 588 -11.56 28.04 22.49
C GLY A 588 -12.23 27.00 23.40
N ALA A 589 -12.00 25.71 23.20
CA ALA A 589 -12.54 24.62 24.02
C ALA A 589 -11.43 23.95 24.83
N PRO A 590 -11.73 23.26 25.94
CA PRO A 590 -10.79 22.37 26.61
C PRO A 590 -10.33 21.25 25.68
N ASN A 591 -9.05 20.83 25.79
CA ASN A 591 -8.45 19.84 24.89
C ASN A 591 -8.84 20.05 23.42
N PRO A 592 -8.43 21.17 22.80
CA PRO A 592 -8.89 21.55 21.48
C PRO A 592 -8.51 20.53 20.42
N MET A 593 -9.46 20.17 19.57
CA MET A 593 -9.29 19.20 18.48
C MET A 593 -10.21 19.55 17.31
N ALA A 594 -10.13 18.78 16.23
CA ALA A 594 -11.01 18.89 15.07
C ALA A 594 -11.34 17.49 14.54
N ILE A 595 -12.33 16.85 15.11
CA ILE A 595 -12.81 15.54 14.66
C ILE A 595 -14.08 15.73 13.83
N ASN A 596 -14.04 15.30 12.59
CA ASN A 596 -15.09 15.51 11.61
C ASN A 596 -16.02 14.30 11.50
N PHE A 597 -17.28 14.45 11.86
CA PHE A 597 -18.32 13.43 11.67
C PHE A 597 -19.13 13.78 10.40
N GLU A 598 -18.82 13.15 9.27
CA GLU A 598 -19.51 13.24 7.97
C GLU A 598 -19.72 14.68 7.43
N ASN A 599 -18.87 15.63 7.75
CA ASN A 599 -19.04 17.06 7.44
C ASN A 599 -20.35 17.66 7.99
N ARG A 600 -20.94 17.04 9.02
CA ARG A 600 -22.17 17.49 9.69
C ARG A 600 -21.88 18.03 11.06
N MET A 601 -21.08 17.33 11.85
CA MET A 601 -20.70 17.67 13.20
C MET A 601 -19.19 17.65 13.34
N ALA A 602 -18.63 18.66 13.98
CA ALA A 602 -17.22 18.68 14.37
C ALA A 602 -17.13 18.71 15.91
N LEU A 603 -16.43 17.70 16.47
CA LEU A 603 -16.02 17.73 17.87
C LEU A 603 -14.79 18.63 17.98
N ILE A 604 -14.91 19.74 18.67
CA ILE A 604 -13.87 20.78 18.76
C ILE A 604 -13.13 20.78 20.10
N GLY A 605 -13.50 19.92 21.03
CA GLY A 605 -12.83 19.71 22.29
C GLY A 605 -13.65 18.90 23.29
N TYR A 606 -13.04 18.52 24.39
CA TYR A 606 -13.71 17.82 25.48
C TYR A 606 -13.05 18.11 26.83
N ALA A 607 -13.76 17.83 27.89
CA ALA A 607 -13.25 17.85 29.27
C ALA A 607 -13.77 16.65 30.05
N LEU A 608 -12.94 16.13 30.94
CA LEU A 608 -13.29 15.13 31.94
C LEU A 608 -13.11 15.76 33.32
N ASP A 609 -14.00 15.50 34.26
CA ASP A 609 -13.87 15.99 35.64
C ASP A 609 -12.69 15.30 36.36
N ARG A 610 -12.38 14.07 35.97
CA ARG A 610 -11.23 13.28 36.43
C ARG A 610 -10.85 12.26 35.40
N ARG A 611 -9.60 11.73 35.43
CA ARG A 611 -9.14 10.61 34.58
C ARG A 611 -8.75 9.37 35.37
N VAL A 612 -8.63 9.47 36.68
CA VAL A 612 -8.50 8.32 37.60
C VAL A 612 -9.79 8.21 38.39
N ILE A 613 -10.36 7.00 38.42
CA ILE A 613 -11.73 6.76 38.90
C ILE A 613 -11.80 5.38 39.58
N ALA A 614 -12.65 5.24 40.60
CA ALA A 614 -12.90 3.95 41.25
C ALA A 614 -14.04 3.17 40.55
N PRO A 615 -14.04 1.82 40.67
CA PRO A 615 -15.17 1.01 40.23
C PRO A 615 -16.48 1.47 40.89
N GLY A 616 -17.56 1.60 40.12
CA GLY A 616 -18.85 2.08 40.58
C GLY A 616 -19.01 3.60 40.63
N ASP A 617 -17.96 4.38 40.44
CA ASP A 617 -17.99 5.83 40.41
C ASP A 617 -18.61 6.38 39.12
N THR A 618 -18.93 7.65 39.11
CA THR A 618 -19.44 8.38 37.95
C THR A 618 -18.36 9.33 37.42
N LEU A 619 -18.09 9.25 36.11
CA LEU A 619 -17.26 10.17 35.34
C LEU A 619 -18.14 11.18 34.62
N LEU A 620 -17.78 12.45 34.63
CA LEU A 620 -18.46 13.49 33.88
C LEU A 620 -17.64 13.85 32.63
N LEU A 621 -18.20 13.57 31.47
CA LEU A 621 -17.67 13.97 30.17
C LEU A 621 -18.42 15.21 29.68
N THR A 622 -17.69 16.27 29.30
CA THR A 622 -18.24 17.40 28.58
C THR A 622 -17.63 17.45 27.19
N THR A 623 -18.46 17.42 26.16
CA THR A 623 -18.05 17.53 24.76
C THR A 623 -18.39 18.89 24.18
N HIS A 624 -17.51 19.45 23.35
CA HIS A 624 -17.68 20.74 22.70
C HIS A 624 -17.80 20.56 21.21
N TRP A 625 -18.85 21.12 20.61
CA TRP A 625 -19.27 20.84 19.25
C TRP A 625 -19.38 22.08 18.39
N ARG A 626 -19.25 21.88 17.07
CA ARG A 626 -19.70 22.83 16.05
C ARG A 626 -20.52 22.06 15.02
N ALA A 627 -21.80 22.42 14.87
CA ALA A 627 -22.67 21.85 13.87
C ALA A 627 -22.44 22.54 12.52
N ALA A 628 -21.96 21.83 11.50
CA ALA A 628 -21.88 22.33 10.12
C ALA A 628 -23.27 22.28 9.43
N ALA A 629 -24.12 21.34 9.86
CA ALA A 629 -25.53 21.24 9.47
C ALA A 629 -26.38 20.89 10.71
N ALA A 630 -27.51 21.55 10.85
CA ALA A 630 -28.47 21.33 11.96
C ALA A 630 -29.76 20.71 11.39
N ASP A 631 -29.66 19.72 10.54
CA ASP A 631 -30.76 19.07 9.82
C ASP A 631 -31.22 17.75 10.42
N SER A 632 -30.54 17.27 11.45
CA SER A 632 -30.82 15.99 12.11
C SER A 632 -30.35 16.00 13.55
N ASP A 633 -31.02 15.24 14.40
CA ASP A 633 -30.59 14.95 15.75
C ASP A 633 -29.79 13.65 15.82
N TYR A 634 -28.87 13.58 16.78
CA TYR A 634 -27.97 12.46 16.95
C TYR A 634 -27.99 11.95 18.40
N TRP A 635 -27.84 10.63 18.50
CA TRP A 635 -27.40 9.98 19.72
C TRP A 635 -25.88 10.07 19.79
N ALA A 636 -25.34 10.47 20.91
CA ALA A 636 -23.94 10.26 21.20
C ALA A 636 -23.79 9.03 22.09
N TYR A 637 -22.88 8.16 21.76
CA TYR A 637 -22.51 7.05 22.62
C TYR A 637 -21.11 7.27 23.18
N ALA A 638 -20.94 6.88 24.43
CA ALA A 638 -19.68 6.95 25.14
C ALA A 638 -19.49 5.63 25.92
N HIS A 639 -18.53 4.81 25.50
CA HIS A 639 -18.27 3.50 26.06
C HIS A 639 -16.91 3.47 26.73
N VAL A 640 -16.80 2.89 27.94
CA VAL A 640 -15.53 2.58 28.57
C VAL A 640 -15.15 1.14 28.22
N VAL A 641 -14.08 0.99 27.47
CA VAL A 641 -13.66 -0.29 26.85
C VAL A 641 -12.30 -0.71 27.39
N GLY A 642 -12.21 -1.95 27.84
CA GLY A 642 -10.96 -2.59 28.29
C GLY A 642 -10.07 -3.00 27.13
N ALA A 643 -8.82 -3.35 27.44
CA ALA A 643 -7.85 -3.84 26.44
C ALA A 643 -8.28 -5.17 25.76
N ASP A 644 -9.18 -5.92 26.38
CA ASP A 644 -9.80 -7.14 25.88
C ASP A 644 -11.02 -6.88 24.96
N GLY A 645 -11.39 -5.59 24.74
CA GLY A 645 -12.57 -5.19 24.02
C GLY A 645 -13.88 -5.28 24.80
N GLN A 646 -13.84 -5.64 26.11
CA GLN A 646 -15.02 -5.68 26.95
C GLN A 646 -15.46 -4.25 27.32
N ILE A 647 -16.78 -3.98 27.22
CA ILE A 647 -17.39 -2.71 27.60
C ILE A 647 -17.77 -2.76 29.08
N TRP A 648 -17.26 -1.81 29.87
CA TRP A 648 -17.45 -1.70 31.32
C TRP A 648 -18.37 -0.55 31.72
N ALA A 649 -18.65 0.38 30.81
CA ALA A 649 -19.66 1.41 31.00
C ALA A 649 -20.25 1.82 29.65
N ILE A 650 -21.53 2.12 29.64
CA ILE A 650 -22.28 2.62 28.48
C ILE A 650 -23.03 3.89 28.90
N ALA A 651 -22.88 4.95 28.13
CA ALA A 651 -23.58 6.21 28.32
C ALA A 651 -24.09 6.74 26.98
N ASP A 652 -25.15 6.11 26.49
CA ASP A 652 -25.78 6.43 25.23
C ASP A 652 -27.03 7.28 25.46
N SER A 653 -27.07 8.48 24.90
CA SER A 653 -28.24 9.34 24.97
C SER A 653 -28.28 10.32 23.80
N ILE A 654 -29.47 10.84 23.52
CA ILE A 654 -29.62 11.94 22.57
C ILE A 654 -28.89 13.19 23.06
N ILE A 655 -28.27 13.91 22.17
CA ILE A 655 -27.60 15.17 22.46
C ILE A 655 -28.69 16.21 22.82
N THR A 656 -28.46 16.89 23.93
CA THR A 656 -29.43 17.87 24.46
C THR A 656 -28.75 19.24 24.71
N PRO A 657 -29.34 20.38 24.25
CA PRO A 657 -30.58 20.49 23.45
C PRO A 657 -30.45 19.83 22.07
N PRO A 658 -31.57 19.51 21.37
CA PRO A 658 -31.56 18.91 20.02
C PRO A 658 -30.69 19.70 19.05
N ILE A 659 -29.94 19.00 18.19
CA ILE A 659 -29.01 19.65 17.25
C ILE A 659 -29.77 20.46 16.20
N THR A 660 -30.99 20.08 15.88
CA THR A 660 -31.90 20.84 15.01
C THR A 660 -32.23 22.21 15.51
N GLU A 661 -32.03 22.45 16.80
CA GLU A 661 -32.22 23.79 17.45
C GLU A 661 -30.91 24.59 17.50
N TRP A 662 -29.76 24.02 17.11
CA TRP A 662 -28.48 24.69 17.21
C TRP A 662 -28.29 25.70 16.07
N PRO A 663 -27.75 26.90 16.35
CA PRO A 663 -27.31 27.79 15.29
C PRO A 663 -26.15 27.14 14.51
N VAL A 664 -26.25 27.06 13.20
CA VAL A 664 -25.20 26.52 12.32
C VAL A 664 -23.90 27.29 12.56
N ASN A 665 -22.79 26.56 12.67
CA ASN A 665 -21.43 27.04 12.97
C ASN A 665 -21.23 27.67 14.34
N ALA A 666 -22.23 27.65 15.24
CA ALA A 666 -22.05 28.05 16.63
C ALA A 666 -21.42 26.92 17.46
N ASN A 667 -20.65 27.32 18.50
CA ASN A 667 -20.08 26.35 19.43
C ASN A 667 -21.16 26.05 20.52
N GLN A 668 -21.35 24.76 20.76
CA GLN A 668 -22.26 24.24 21.78
C GLN A 668 -21.52 23.20 22.63
N SER A 669 -22.03 22.96 23.84
CA SER A 669 -21.47 21.95 24.74
C SER A 669 -22.56 21.06 25.32
N GLU A 670 -22.25 19.81 25.55
CA GLU A 670 -23.11 18.80 26.12
C GLU A 670 -22.34 18.03 27.19
N ALA A 671 -23.00 17.78 28.34
CA ALA A 671 -22.40 17.03 29.43
C ALA A 671 -23.09 15.69 29.65
N ARG A 672 -22.29 14.65 29.85
CA ARG A 672 -22.74 13.27 29.97
C ARG A 672 -22.13 12.58 31.18
N ARG A 673 -22.95 11.83 31.90
CA ARG A 673 -22.53 11.04 33.05
C ARG A 673 -22.29 9.60 32.63
N ILE A 674 -21.11 9.07 32.92
CA ILE A 674 -20.71 7.71 32.61
C ILE A 674 -20.51 6.99 33.95
N VAL A 675 -21.31 5.98 34.23
CA VAL A 675 -21.26 5.23 35.50
C VAL A 675 -20.49 3.90 35.22
N LEU A 676 -19.37 3.71 35.89
CA LEU A 676 -18.63 2.48 35.81
C LEU A 676 -19.32 1.32 36.52
N ALA A 677 -19.18 0.12 36.00
CA ALA A 677 -19.66 -1.06 36.71
C ALA A 677 -18.89 -1.24 38.03
N PRO A 678 -19.54 -1.66 39.13
CA PRO A 678 -18.88 -1.82 40.43
C PRO A 678 -17.79 -2.89 40.47
N ASP A 679 -17.84 -3.79 39.53
CA ASP A 679 -16.88 -4.92 39.34
C ASP A 679 -15.81 -4.64 38.28
N THR A 680 -15.72 -3.41 37.78
CA THR A 680 -14.70 -3.00 36.79
C THR A 680 -13.30 -3.28 37.37
N PRO A 681 -12.45 -4.09 36.71
CA PRO A 681 -11.10 -4.34 37.16
C PRO A 681 -10.23 -3.07 37.19
N THR A 682 -9.19 -3.09 38.03
CA THR A 682 -8.18 -2.02 37.99
C THR A 682 -7.35 -2.11 36.70
N GLY A 683 -7.07 -0.98 36.07
CA GLY A 683 -6.34 -0.93 34.81
C GLY A 683 -6.58 0.35 34.02
N GLN A 684 -6.01 0.39 32.82
CA GLN A 684 -6.23 1.48 31.86
C GLN A 684 -7.35 1.08 30.89
N TYR A 685 -8.22 2.04 30.59
CA TYR A 685 -9.39 1.89 29.74
C TYR A 685 -9.44 2.98 28.69
N THR A 686 -10.01 2.67 27.55
CA THR A 686 -10.29 3.65 26.49
C THR A 686 -11.73 4.12 26.58
N LEU A 687 -11.93 5.43 26.61
CA LEU A 687 -13.24 6.06 26.43
C LEU A 687 -13.47 6.21 24.93
N GLU A 688 -14.25 5.32 24.34
CA GLU A 688 -14.69 5.39 22.95
C GLU A 688 -15.90 6.31 22.82
N PHE A 689 -15.93 7.08 21.72
CA PHE A 689 -16.98 8.05 21.49
C PHE A 689 -17.37 8.11 20.01
N GLY A 690 -18.68 8.25 19.76
CA GLY A 690 -19.20 8.38 18.40
C GLY A 690 -20.64 8.85 18.36
N LEU A 691 -21.19 9.01 17.14
CA LEU A 691 -22.54 9.49 16.88
C LEU A 691 -23.36 8.49 16.07
N THR A 692 -24.67 8.41 16.38
CA THR A 692 -25.65 7.67 15.57
C THR A 692 -26.85 8.57 15.25
N ARG A 693 -27.51 8.33 14.11
CA ARG A 693 -28.70 9.11 13.71
C ARG A 693 -29.92 8.67 14.47
N VAL A 694 -30.71 9.64 14.96
CA VAL A 694 -31.99 9.36 15.62
C VAL A 694 -33.04 8.86 14.63
N SER A 695 -33.01 9.35 13.39
CA SER A 695 -34.00 9.06 12.35
C SER A 695 -34.13 7.60 11.94
N ASP A 696 -33.08 6.79 12.16
CA ASP A 696 -33.03 5.38 11.80
C ASP A 696 -32.94 4.45 13.04
N ALA A 697 -33.46 4.90 14.16
CA ALA A 697 -33.44 4.20 15.45
C ALA A 697 -32.02 3.86 15.95
N GLY A 698 -31.03 4.67 15.58
CA GLY A 698 -29.65 4.50 16.02
C GLY A 698 -28.89 3.37 15.34
N GLN A 699 -29.36 2.87 14.20
CA GLN A 699 -28.71 1.79 13.47
C GLN A 699 -27.53 2.26 12.65
N THR A 700 -27.53 3.50 12.15
CA THR A 700 -26.42 4.04 11.35
C THR A 700 -25.52 4.96 12.17
N ARG A 701 -24.29 4.54 12.39
CA ARG A 701 -23.26 5.37 12.99
C ARG A 701 -22.71 6.36 11.97
N LEU A 702 -22.39 7.57 12.44
CA LEU A 702 -21.70 8.55 11.63
C LEU A 702 -20.23 8.17 11.50
N VAL A 703 -19.71 8.31 10.29
CA VAL A 703 -18.31 8.02 10.00
C VAL A 703 -17.44 9.23 10.36
N VAL A 704 -16.30 8.95 10.99
CA VAL A 704 -15.25 9.95 11.22
C VAL A 704 -14.43 10.09 9.95
N LEU A 705 -14.23 11.31 9.48
CA LEU A 705 -13.49 11.63 8.26
C LEU A 705 -12.14 12.27 8.60
N ALA A 706 -11.10 11.84 7.90
CA ALA A 706 -9.81 12.51 7.87
C ALA A 706 -9.88 13.85 7.11
N ASP A 707 -8.81 14.65 7.17
CA ASP A 707 -8.73 15.96 6.49
C ASP A 707 -8.86 15.87 4.98
N ASP A 708 -8.44 14.76 4.37
CA ASP A 708 -8.57 14.48 2.94
C ASP A 708 -9.93 13.85 2.55
N GLY A 709 -10.80 13.62 3.54
CA GLY A 709 -12.17 13.12 3.38
C GLY A 709 -12.32 11.60 3.35
N HIS A 710 -11.25 10.81 3.55
CA HIS A 710 -11.41 9.36 3.70
C HIS A 710 -11.96 8.98 5.08
N GLU A 711 -12.60 7.82 5.16
CA GLU A 711 -13.17 7.29 6.40
C GLU A 711 -12.08 6.72 7.31
N ILE A 712 -12.00 7.21 8.57
CA ILE A 712 -11.10 6.67 9.59
C ILE A 712 -11.79 5.53 10.36
N GLY A 713 -13.08 5.67 10.65
CA GLY A 713 -13.88 4.71 11.43
C GLY A 713 -15.24 5.29 11.77
N ASP A 714 -16.00 4.59 12.58
CA ASP A 714 -17.32 4.99 13.05
C ASP A 714 -17.32 5.55 14.50
N HIS A 715 -16.14 5.59 15.13
CA HIS A 715 -15.90 6.12 16.47
C HIS A 715 -14.44 6.58 16.63
N ILE A 716 -14.15 7.24 17.73
CA ILE A 716 -12.81 7.67 18.13
C ILE A 716 -12.49 7.16 19.55
N ALA A 717 -11.22 6.91 19.81
CA ALA A 717 -10.66 6.81 21.15
C ALA A 717 -10.53 8.23 21.71
N LEU A 718 -11.53 8.70 22.45
CA LEU A 718 -11.61 10.09 22.91
C LEU A 718 -10.61 10.38 24.02
N ALA A 719 -10.47 9.47 24.98
CA ALA A 719 -9.58 9.64 26.11
C ALA A 719 -9.11 8.28 26.64
N GLN A 720 -8.00 8.31 27.37
CA GLN A 720 -7.58 7.21 28.24
C GLN A 720 -7.91 7.57 29.69
N ILE A 721 -8.48 6.61 30.40
CA ILE A 721 -8.78 6.73 31.83
C ILE A 721 -8.15 5.55 32.59
N ARG A 722 -7.94 5.72 33.89
CA ARG A 722 -7.37 4.69 34.75
C ARG A 722 -8.36 4.37 35.90
N VAL A 723 -8.61 3.08 36.08
CA VAL A 723 -9.46 2.58 37.16
C VAL A 723 -8.55 2.08 38.30
N GLU A 724 -8.74 2.65 39.47
CA GLU A 724 -8.03 2.29 40.70
C GLU A 724 -9.03 2.08 41.84
N ARG A 725 -8.66 1.27 42.86
CA ARG A 725 -9.46 1.04 44.06
C ARG A 725 -9.14 2.03 45.14
#